data_216f83a4c94205f5c20121ada97e3035
#
_entry.id   216f83a4c94205f5c20121ada97e3035
#
_cell.length_a   1.000
_cell.length_b   1.000
_cell.length_c   1.000
_cell.angle_alpha   90.00
_cell.angle_beta   90.00
_cell.angle_gamma   90.00
#
_symmetry.space_group_name_H-M   'P 1'
#
loop_
_entity.id
_entity.type
_entity.pdbx_description
1 polymer ?
#
loop_
_entity_poly.entity_id
_entity_poly.type
_entity_poly.pdbx_seq_one_letter_code
_entity_poly.pdbx_strand_id
1 'polypeptide(L)'
;MNIHIKIGIVIGYLAVTATFNASAGNLLPYVNPMVGTKSMGHTFPGACAPFGLVQLSPDTEMVPHNIGGIYQPDAYRYCTGYQYDDKTIVGFSHTHFNGTGHSDLGDILVMPATGEVKLDKGTAEHPESGYRSRFSHKHEKAEAGYYSVLLEDYGIRAEMTATERVGVHRYTFPKGTQTGHIVLDLNYGIYHYDGKVLMANVRVEDSCTLTGYRITRGWSRMNYTHFAVKFSKPITTYGCRNNEEVLYKGFWRRFDMTRNFPEMFGKRLTAYFEFDFSDGRPLEVQVALSPVDCLGARKNLEAETGGKSFDEVRKATQAKWEKELGCIRIEADDDTKAVFYTALYHTMINPSVYQDVDGRYRGVDHNIHQAAEGQTNYTVFSVWDTFRAQHPLMNLIKPSRSVQFVHSMLNHYRQSVHHALPVWSHMGNENWCMIGYHSVSVVADALAKGLVVDKKLALDACINSSNLDYYDGIAEYKKLGYVPLERSGSAASVTLEYSYDDWAISELAKRMKVLDVEKEYAKRACSYRNIFDPLLGFARPKHQDGTFKKDFDLLDTHGQGFIEGNSWNYSFFVPHDVNGLMRLMGGEKRFVRRLDSLFTMRLPAKYFENTEDINEEGLIGNYVHGNEPSHHVPYLYKWTDEPWKSEARLHEIMRRMYRNRIDGLSGNDDCGQMSAWYIFSALGFYPVCPGTDQYVIGSPLVKEAIVQLENGKNFIVRTKHASAENVYVKSIRLNGLPYRKAYITHADILGGGEIEFEMCARPNKKSAAYEKPYSMTKRE
;
A
#
# COMPACT_ATOMS: atom_id res chain seq x y z
N MET A 1 13.03 -40.43 -69.65
CA MET A 1 12.20 -40.65 -68.45
C MET A 1 13.12 -40.44 -67.21
N ASN A 2 13.25 -39.17 -66.81
CA ASN A 2 14.14 -38.77 -65.67
C ASN A 2 13.28 -38.34 -64.51
N ILE A 3 13.35 -39.10 -63.44
CA ILE A 3 12.67 -38.81 -62.17
C ILE A 3 13.63 -38.01 -61.33
N HIS A 4 13.26 -36.74 -60.98
CA HIS A 4 13.94 -35.90 -60.00
C HIS A 4 13.31 -36.12 -58.64
N ILE A 5 14.08 -36.73 -57.77
CA ILE A 5 13.75 -36.84 -56.33
C ILE A 5 14.19 -35.53 -55.63
N LYS A 6 13.22 -34.74 -55.14
CA LYS A 6 13.47 -33.62 -54.21
C LYS A 6 13.54 -34.15 -52.79
N ILE A 7 14.72 -34.09 -52.21
CA ILE A 7 14.93 -34.33 -50.78
C ILE A 7 14.59 -33.04 -50.05
N GLY A 8 13.48 -33.05 -49.30
CA GLY A 8 13.11 -31.99 -48.38
C GLY A 8 13.79 -32.24 -47.02
N ILE A 9 14.66 -31.31 -46.63
CA ILE A 9 15.26 -31.30 -45.28
C ILE A 9 14.20 -30.71 -44.33
N VAL A 10 13.61 -31.54 -43.48
CA VAL A 10 12.78 -31.12 -42.34
C VAL A 10 13.74 -30.85 -41.18
N ILE A 11 13.95 -29.56 -40.86
CA ILE A 11 14.64 -29.17 -39.66
C ILE A 11 13.61 -29.24 -38.53
N GLY A 12 13.64 -30.33 -37.77
CA GLY A 12 12.87 -30.48 -36.54
C GLY A 12 13.40 -29.56 -35.46
N TYR A 13 12.64 -28.55 -35.06
CA TYR A 13 12.86 -27.83 -33.83
C TYR A 13 12.50 -28.76 -32.67
N LEU A 14 13.51 -29.34 -32.01
CA LEU A 14 13.37 -29.96 -30.70
C LEU A 14 13.13 -28.82 -29.68
N ALA A 15 11.88 -28.57 -29.33
CA ALA A 15 11.55 -27.80 -28.15
C ALA A 15 11.96 -28.64 -26.93
N VAL A 16 13.12 -28.32 -26.37
CA VAL A 16 13.51 -28.82 -25.05
C VAL A 16 12.60 -28.15 -24.04
N THR A 17 11.47 -28.77 -23.72
CA THR A 17 10.70 -28.46 -22.53
C THR A 17 11.49 -28.99 -21.34
N ALA A 18 12.39 -28.17 -20.80
CA ALA A 18 12.95 -28.40 -19.49
C ALA A 18 11.81 -28.24 -18.49
N THR A 19 11.15 -29.33 -18.15
CA THR A 19 10.32 -29.41 -16.96
C THR A 19 11.26 -29.30 -15.76
N PHE A 20 11.59 -28.08 -15.35
CA PHE A 20 12.14 -27.86 -14.02
C PHE A 20 11.03 -28.21 -13.02
N ASN A 21 11.13 -29.37 -12.40
CA ASN A 21 10.59 -29.61 -11.07
C ASN A 21 11.39 -28.69 -10.13
N ALA A 22 11.08 -27.39 -10.13
CA ALA A 22 11.43 -26.55 -9.00
C ALA A 22 10.69 -27.19 -7.81
N SER A 23 11.43 -27.87 -6.95
CA SER A 23 10.97 -28.28 -5.64
C SER A 23 10.16 -27.11 -5.10
N ALA A 24 8.87 -27.34 -4.83
CA ALA A 24 7.98 -26.33 -4.28
C ALA A 24 8.47 -26.04 -2.85
N GLY A 25 9.54 -25.24 -2.75
CA GLY A 25 10.07 -24.76 -1.48
C GLY A 25 8.99 -23.90 -0.82
N ASN A 26 8.78 -24.09 0.47
CA ASN A 26 7.89 -23.27 1.27
C ASN A 26 8.46 -21.84 1.33
N LEU A 27 7.70 -20.83 0.87
CA LEU A 27 8.11 -19.43 0.83
C LEU A 27 7.78 -18.68 2.12
N LEU A 28 6.80 -19.17 2.87
CA LEU A 28 6.32 -18.52 4.10
C LEU A 28 7.42 -18.23 5.13
N PRO A 29 8.45 -19.09 5.34
CA PRO A 29 9.51 -18.81 6.29
C PRO A 29 10.38 -17.59 5.95
N TYR A 30 10.34 -17.12 4.69
CA TYR A 30 11.04 -15.90 4.27
C TYR A 30 10.23 -14.63 4.51
N VAL A 31 8.92 -14.73 4.79
CA VAL A 31 8.09 -13.55 5.11
C VAL A 31 8.29 -13.18 6.57
N ASN A 32 8.74 -11.95 6.80
CA ASN A 32 8.91 -11.39 8.13
C ASN A 32 7.99 -10.19 8.34
N PRO A 33 6.75 -10.38 8.88
CA PRO A 33 5.81 -9.28 9.08
C PRO A 33 6.27 -8.23 10.11
N MET A 34 7.37 -8.49 10.83
CA MET A 34 7.95 -7.52 11.78
C MET A 34 8.79 -6.43 11.09
N VAL A 35 9.12 -6.58 9.80
CA VAL A 35 9.86 -5.55 9.05
C VAL A 35 9.00 -4.29 8.89
N GLY A 36 9.52 -3.15 9.32
CA GLY A 36 8.82 -1.85 9.29
C GLY A 36 7.93 -1.57 10.50
N THR A 37 7.87 -2.46 11.50
CA THR A 37 7.09 -2.27 12.73
C THR A 37 7.76 -1.35 13.75
N LYS A 38 8.99 -0.90 13.48
CA LYS A 38 9.72 0.11 14.24
C LYS A 38 9.96 1.34 13.38
N SER A 39 9.97 2.51 13.99
CA SER A 39 10.17 3.80 13.33
C SER A 39 9.03 4.12 12.34
N MET A 40 9.33 4.49 11.09
CA MET A 40 8.41 5.07 10.11
C MET A 40 7.95 4.08 9.02
N GLY A 41 8.18 2.78 9.17
CA GLY A 41 7.69 1.80 8.19
C GLY A 41 6.17 1.66 8.19
N HIS A 42 5.53 1.91 9.34
CA HIS A 42 4.09 1.85 9.58
C HIS A 42 3.44 0.56 9.09
N THR A 43 4.13 -0.57 9.30
CA THR A 43 3.60 -1.91 9.03
C THR A 43 3.08 -2.53 10.31
N PHE A 44 2.23 -3.55 10.20
CA PHE A 44 1.67 -4.27 11.34
C PHE A 44 2.10 -5.76 11.32
N PRO A 45 2.34 -6.38 12.50
CA PRO A 45 2.79 -7.75 12.59
C PRO A 45 1.67 -8.79 12.56
N GLY A 46 0.43 -8.35 12.56
CA GLY A 46 -0.76 -9.18 12.74
C GLY A 46 -1.10 -10.08 11.56
N ALA A 47 -2.13 -10.89 11.72
CA ALA A 47 -2.58 -11.84 10.72
C ALA A 47 -3.57 -11.21 9.73
N CYS A 48 -3.34 -11.42 8.44
CA CYS A 48 -4.29 -11.08 7.37
C CYS A 48 -4.26 -12.13 6.26
N ALA A 49 -5.32 -12.19 5.46
CA ALA A 49 -5.31 -12.92 4.19
C ALA A 49 -4.85 -11.96 3.06
N PRO A 50 -4.34 -12.47 1.94
CA PRO A 50 -4.01 -11.63 0.79
C PRO A 50 -5.20 -10.77 0.39
N PHE A 51 -5.00 -9.45 0.30
CA PHE A 51 -6.01 -8.46 -0.07
C PHE A 51 -7.30 -8.50 0.78
N GLY A 52 -7.24 -9.01 2.02
CA GLY A 52 -8.41 -9.14 2.89
C GLY A 52 -8.90 -7.81 3.46
N LEU A 53 -10.19 -7.75 3.81
CA LEU A 53 -10.80 -6.65 4.58
C LEU A 53 -10.27 -6.64 6.02
N VAL A 54 -9.96 -7.81 6.57
CA VAL A 54 -9.49 -7.96 7.95
C VAL A 54 -7.98 -7.99 8.02
N GLN A 55 -7.41 -7.04 8.78
CA GLN A 55 -6.05 -7.04 9.27
C GLN A 55 -6.11 -7.13 10.80
N LEU A 56 -5.98 -8.35 11.32
CA LEU A 56 -6.10 -8.62 12.75
C LEU A 56 -4.74 -8.51 13.43
N SER A 57 -4.51 -7.41 14.15
CA SER A 57 -3.20 -7.08 14.72
C SER A 57 -3.29 -6.58 16.15
N PRO A 58 -2.22 -6.76 16.95
CA PRO A 58 -2.12 -6.08 18.25
C PRO A 58 -1.98 -4.58 18.06
N ASP A 59 -2.55 -3.84 19.01
CA ASP A 59 -2.40 -2.40 19.16
C ASP A 59 -1.63 -2.10 20.44
N THR A 60 -0.60 -1.25 20.36
CA THR A 60 0.30 -0.96 21.48
C THR A 60 0.22 0.48 21.99
N GLU A 61 -0.43 1.38 21.29
CA GLU A 61 -0.53 2.82 21.54
C GLU A 61 -0.11 3.27 22.94
N MET A 62 1.05 3.92 23.03
CA MET A 62 1.60 4.46 24.29
C MET A 62 1.25 5.93 24.48
N VAL A 63 1.23 6.68 23.39
CA VAL A 63 1.02 8.13 23.38
C VAL A 63 -0.35 8.44 22.78
N PRO A 64 -1.23 9.14 23.50
CA PRO A 64 -2.48 9.60 22.91
C PRO A 64 -2.19 10.61 21.81
N HIS A 65 -2.90 10.51 20.68
CA HIS A 65 -2.74 11.39 19.53
C HIS A 65 -3.06 12.85 19.82
N ASN A 66 -3.89 13.09 20.83
CA ASN A 66 -4.31 14.43 21.20
C ASN A 66 -4.40 14.54 22.73
N ILE A 67 -3.77 15.59 23.28
CA ILE A 67 -3.86 15.95 24.71
C ILE A 67 -4.38 17.38 24.80
N GLY A 68 -5.57 17.56 25.35
CA GLY A 68 -6.17 18.88 25.54
C GLY A 68 -6.40 19.67 24.23
N GLY A 69 -6.65 18.98 23.11
CA GLY A 69 -6.83 19.58 21.79
C GLY A 69 -5.53 19.79 21.01
N ILE A 70 -4.38 19.40 21.56
CA ILE A 70 -3.07 19.55 20.92
C ILE A 70 -2.60 18.20 20.40
N TYR A 71 -2.30 18.11 19.09
CA TYR A 71 -1.70 16.94 18.48
C TYR A 71 -0.33 16.63 19.07
N GLN A 72 -0.06 15.35 19.28
CA GLN A 72 1.20 14.85 19.82
C GLN A 72 2.04 14.26 18.69
N PRO A 73 3.17 14.87 18.26
CA PRO A 73 3.98 14.38 17.15
C PRO A 73 4.45 12.94 17.30
N ASP A 74 4.78 12.50 18.52
CA ASP A 74 5.18 11.13 18.79
C ASP A 74 4.10 10.09 18.46
N ALA A 75 2.84 10.51 18.35
CA ALA A 75 1.73 9.65 17.95
C ALA A 75 1.78 9.24 16.48
N TYR A 76 2.53 9.97 15.62
CA TYR A 76 2.71 9.62 14.22
C TYR A 76 3.23 8.21 14.02
N ARG A 77 4.10 7.73 14.89
CA ARG A 77 4.63 6.35 14.85
C ARG A 77 3.56 5.26 14.96
N TYR A 78 2.36 5.61 15.45
CA TYR A 78 1.25 4.68 15.65
C TYR A 78 0.22 4.70 14.51
N CYS A 79 0.56 5.15 13.31
CA CYS A 79 -0.37 5.16 12.17
C CYS A 79 -1.00 3.78 11.90
N THR A 80 -0.29 2.71 12.27
CA THR A 80 -0.78 1.31 12.13
C THR A 80 -1.07 0.64 13.49
N GLY A 81 -1.12 1.40 14.58
CA GLY A 81 -1.50 0.91 15.92
C GLY A 81 -0.41 0.17 16.70
N TYR A 82 0.63 -0.35 16.07
CA TYR A 82 1.71 -1.13 16.69
C TYR A 82 3.07 -0.45 16.55
N GLN A 83 3.87 -0.49 17.64
CA GLN A 83 5.29 -0.14 17.61
C GLN A 83 6.11 -1.19 18.37
N TYR A 84 7.19 -1.66 17.75
CA TYR A 84 8.02 -2.74 18.29
C TYR A 84 8.65 -2.42 19.65
N ASP A 85 9.02 -1.17 19.91
CA ASP A 85 9.68 -0.80 21.18
C ASP A 85 8.76 -0.80 22.38
N ASP A 86 7.45 -0.91 22.17
CA ASP A 86 6.45 -0.89 23.24
C ASP A 86 6.47 -2.19 24.06
N LYS A 87 5.92 -2.11 25.27
CA LYS A 87 5.94 -3.21 26.26
C LYS A 87 4.55 -3.65 26.70
N THR A 88 3.51 -3.02 26.16
CA THR A 88 2.11 -3.35 26.51
C THR A 88 1.25 -3.40 25.28
N ILE A 89 0.28 -4.31 25.28
CA ILE A 89 -0.76 -4.45 24.25
C ILE A 89 -2.08 -3.98 24.85
N VAL A 90 -2.79 -3.09 24.13
CA VAL A 90 -4.15 -2.63 24.44
C VAL A 90 -5.16 -3.72 24.12
N GLY A 91 -5.00 -4.37 22.99
CA GLY A 91 -5.88 -5.42 22.51
C GLY A 91 -5.57 -5.74 21.05
N PHE A 92 -6.51 -6.38 20.38
CA PHE A 92 -6.39 -6.84 19.01
C PHE A 92 -7.56 -6.29 18.19
N SER A 93 -7.28 -5.31 17.32
CA SER A 93 -8.30 -4.76 16.44
C SER A 93 -8.23 -5.38 15.04
N HIS A 94 -9.28 -5.20 14.22
CA HIS A 94 -9.49 -5.99 13.01
C HIS A 94 -9.23 -5.21 11.71
N THR A 95 -8.94 -3.91 11.80
CA THR A 95 -8.65 -3.08 10.63
C THR A 95 -7.42 -2.22 10.84
N HIS A 96 -6.44 -2.36 9.94
CA HIS A 96 -5.18 -1.60 9.97
C HIS A 96 -4.79 -1.23 8.55
N PHE A 97 -4.19 -0.04 8.37
CA PHE A 97 -3.47 0.27 7.16
C PHE A 97 -2.11 -0.43 7.12
N ASN A 98 -1.52 -0.53 5.95
CA ASN A 98 -0.15 -0.98 5.78
C ASN A 98 0.72 0.15 5.23
N GLY A 99 1.55 0.72 6.08
CA GLY A 99 2.56 1.70 5.68
C GLY A 99 2.06 3.13 5.46
N THR A 100 0.84 3.49 5.84
CA THR A 100 0.34 4.84 5.58
C THR A 100 0.84 5.86 6.60
N GLY A 101 1.06 7.10 6.15
CA GLY A 101 1.43 8.24 6.99
C GLY A 101 0.26 8.89 7.72
N HIS A 102 -0.90 8.27 7.79
CA HIS A 102 -2.07 8.78 8.54
C HIS A 102 -2.74 7.69 9.35
N SER A 103 -3.20 8.08 10.54
CA SER A 103 -3.84 7.17 11.50
C SER A 103 -5.36 7.17 11.34
N ASP A 104 -5.95 6.03 11.08
CA ASP A 104 -7.39 5.77 11.17
C ASP A 104 -7.62 4.27 11.39
N LEU A 105 -8.89 3.82 11.41
CA LEU A 105 -9.26 2.42 11.61
C LEU A 105 -9.11 1.95 13.08
N GLY A 106 -8.66 0.71 13.32
CA GLY A 106 -8.64 0.11 14.65
C GLY A 106 -10.05 -0.35 15.09
N ASP A 107 -10.83 -0.88 14.12
CA ASP A 107 -12.20 -1.28 14.39
C ASP A 107 -12.27 -2.60 15.15
N ILE A 108 -13.25 -2.70 16.06
CA ILE A 108 -13.62 -3.90 16.81
C ILE A 108 -12.43 -4.51 17.58
N LEU A 109 -12.02 -3.80 18.63
CA LEU A 109 -10.94 -4.26 19.51
C LEU A 109 -11.46 -5.33 20.48
N VAL A 110 -10.72 -6.44 20.55
CA VAL A 110 -10.99 -7.58 21.43
C VAL A 110 -9.79 -7.81 22.34
N MET A 111 -10.03 -7.98 23.66
CA MET A 111 -8.98 -8.29 24.63
C MET A 111 -9.44 -9.35 25.61
N PRO A 112 -8.72 -10.50 25.74
CA PRO A 112 -9.00 -11.50 26.75
C PRO A 112 -8.37 -11.11 28.10
N ALA A 113 -9.05 -11.39 29.19
CA ALA A 113 -8.53 -11.12 30.52
C ALA A 113 -9.06 -12.11 31.56
N THR A 114 -8.43 -12.10 32.76
CA THR A 114 -8.85 -12.86 33.93
C THR A 114 -8.98 -11.91 35.15
N GLY A 115 -9.64 -12.37 36.18
CA GLY A 115 -9.83 -11.60 37.41
C GLY A 115 -10.98 -10.60 37.32
N GLU A 116 -10.83 -9.44 37.94
CA GLU A 116 -11.83 -8.38 37.91
C GLU A 116 -12.03 -7.81 36.50
N VAL A 117 -13.28 -7.60 36.15
CA VAL A 117 -13.63 -6.99 34.84
C VAL A 117 -13.27 -5.50 34.87
N LYS A 118 -12.34 -5.12 34.05
CA LYS A 118 -11.92 -3.73 33.80
C LYS A 118 -12.34 -3.30 32.41
N LEU A 119 -12.93 -2.11 32.30
CA LEU A 119 -13.49 -1.59 31.06
C LEU A 119 -12.75 -0.34 30.56
N ASP A 120 -11.71 0.10 31.27
CA ASP A 120 -10.75 1.10 30.82
C ASP A 120 -9.52 0.42 30.22
N LYS A 121 -8.91 1.04 29.20
CA LYS A 121 -7.71 0.49 28.58
C LYS A 121 -6.45 0.56 29.46
N GLY A 122 -6.47 1.37 30.53
CA GLY A 122 -5.29 1.66 31.34
C GLY A 122 -4.26 2.51 30.59
N THR A 123 -3.10 2.70 31.21
CA THR A 123 -1.97 3.38 30.58
C THR A 123 -0.79 2.41 30.40
N ALA A 124 0.19 2.80 29.61
CA ALA A 124 1.39 1.99 29.42
C ALA A 124 2.23 1.87 30.70
N GLU A 125 2.28 2.93 31.51
CA GLU A 125 2.98 2.96 32.80
C GLU A 125 2.23 2.18 33.88
N HIS A 126 0.89 2.16 33.81
CA HIS A 126 -0.02 1.50 34.75
C HIS A 126 -1.02 0.60 34.02
N PRO A 127 -0.55 -0.49 33.34
CA PRO A 127 -1.44 -1.41 32.63
C PRO A 127 -2.45 -2.08 33.55
N GLU A 128 -2.09 -2.30 34.83
CA GLU A 128 -2.98 -2.86 35.86
C GLU A 128 -4.19 -1.98 36.18
N SER A 129 -4.20 -0.70 35.77
CA SER A 129 -5.36 0.18 35.95
C SER A 129 -6.49 -0.10 34.95
N GLY A 130 -6.25 -0.92 33.93
CA GLY A 130 -7.22 -1.26 32.90
C GLY A 130 -7.11 -2.72 32.45
N TYR A 131 -7.61 -2.99 31.22
CA TYR A 131 -7.55 -4.31 30.58
C TYR A 131 -6.27 -4.55 29.76
N ARG A 132 -5.40 -3.55 29.58
CA ARG A 132 -4.10 -3.66 28.88
C ARG A 132 -3.20 -4.70 29.55
N SER A 133 -2.31 -5.34 28.80
CA SER A 133 -1.35 -6.32 29.33
C SER A 133 0.07 -6.05 28.87
N ARG A 134 1.03 -6.31 29.74
CA ARG A 134 2.46 -6.40 29.37
C ARG A 134 2.69 -7.60 28.48
N PHE A 135 3.70 -7.51 27.64
CA PHE A 135 4.17 -8.61 26.78
C PHE A 135 5.68 -8.54 26.56
N SER A 136 6.24 -9.62 26.05
CA SER A 136 7.64 -9.70 25.65
C SER A 136 7.79 -10.32 24.26
N HIS A 137 8.66 -9.74 23.44
CA HIS A 137 9.01 -10.29 22.11
C HIS A 137 9.58 -11.71 22.16
N LYS A 138 10.08 -12.17 23.34
CA LYS A 138 10.50 -13.57 23.53
C LYS A 138 9.34 -14.56 23.36
N HIS A 139 8.13 -14.09 23.56
CA HIS A 139 6.90 -14.88 23.49
C HIS A 139 5.95 -14.38 22.39
N GLU A 140 6.46 -13.55 21.49
CA GLU A 140 5.77 -13.02 20.32
C GLU A 140 6.23 -13.72 19.06
N LYS A 141 5.30 -13.99 18.14
CA LYS A 141 5.59 -14.60 16.85
C LYS A 141 4.66 -14.05 15.79
N ALA A 142 5.24 -13.58 14.67
CA ALA A 142 4.53 -13.14 13.48
C ALA A 142 4.95 -13.98 12.27
N GLU A 143 3.98 -14.44 11.50
CA GLU A 143 4.15 -15.18 10.24
C GLU A 143 3.07 -14.72 9.25
N ALA A 144 3.26 -14.92 7.96
CA ALA A 144 2.20 -14.65 7.01
C ALA A 144 0.90 -15.40 7.38
N GLY A 145 -0.16 -14.65 7.67
CA GLY A 145 -1.46 -15.20 8.08
C GLY A 145 -1.54 -15.75 9.51
N TYR A 146 -0.56 -15.47 10.36
CA TYR A 146 -0.58 -15.90 11.76
C TYR A 146 0.20 -14.96 12.67
N TYR A 147 -0.37 -14.68 13.83
CA TYR A 147 0.30 -13.95 14.92
C TYR A 147 0.03 -14.63 16.27
N SER A 148 0.98 -14.57 17.19
CA SER A 148 0.75 -15.01 18.57
C SER A 148 1.62 -14.29 19.58
N VAL A 149 1.08 -14.11 20.81
CA VAL A 149 1.78 -13.44 21.91
C VAL A 149 1.31 -14.00 23.26
N LEU A 150 2.14 -13.91 24.28
CA LEU A 150 1.75 -14.15 25.68
C LEU A 150 1.40 -12.81 26.33
N LEU A 151 0.18 -12.67 26.81
CA LEU A 151 -0.28 -11.56 27.65
C LEU A 151 0.15 -11.84 29.09
N GLU A 152 1.25 -11.22 29.52
CA GLU A 152 1.96 -11.60 30.75
C GLU A 152 1.16 -11.34 32.03
N ASP A 153 0.38 -10.24 32.08
CA ASP A 153 -0.43 -9.91 33.26
C ASP A 153 -1.57 -10.90 33.51
N TYR A 154 -2.01 -11.60 32.48
CA TYR A 154 -3.09 -12.59 32.54
C TYR A 154 -2.62 -14.03 32.36
N GLY A 155 -1.37 -14.24 31.93
CA GLY A 155 -0.86 -15.55 31.56
C GLY A 155 -1.59 -16.20 30.39
N ILE A 156 -2.26 -15.41 29.55
CA ILE A 156 -3.06 -15.87 28.42
C ILE A 156 -2.19 -15.93 27.16
N ARG A 157 -2.14 -17.09 26.49
CA ARG A 157 -1.61 -17.20 25.13
C ARG A 157 -2.68 -16.78 24.16
N ALA A 158 -2.43 -15.71 23.43
CA ALA A 158 -3.28 -15.22 22.35
C ALA A 158 -2.69 -15.62 21.00
N GLU A 159 -3.49 -16.22 20.12
CA GLU A 159 -3.14 -16.61 18.78
C GLU A 159 -4.19 -16.08 17.81
N MET A 160 -3.76 -15.62 16.63
CA MET A 160 -4.62 -15.01 15.62
C MET A 160 -4.32 -15.54 14.22
N THR A 161 -5.37 -15.69 13.45
CA THR A 161 -5.34 -15.89 12.00
C THR A 161 -6.51 -15.16 11.38
N ALA A 162 -6.55 -15.01 10.05
CA ALA A 162 -7.65 -14.32 9.39
C ALA A 162 -7.95 -14.92 8.02
N THR A 163 -9.22 -14.88 7.63
CA THR A 163 -9.65 -15.00 6.24
C THR A 163 -9.80 -13.61 5.62
N GLU A 164 -10.43 -13.49 4.46
CA GLU A 164 -10.62 -12.19 3.83
C GLU A 164 -11.51 -11.24 4.66
N ARG A 165 -12.52 -11.78 5.37
CA ARG A 165 -13.53 -10.99 6.10
C ARG A 165 -13.69 -11.38 7.56
N VAL A 166 -12.96 -12.38 8.03
CA VAL A 166 -13.12 -12.91 9.40
C VAL A 166 -11.77 -12.99 10.09
N GLY A 167 -11.64 -12.32 11.23
CA GLY A 167 -10.56 -12.52 12.18
C GLY A 167 -10.87 -13.69 13.10
N VAL A 168 -9.92 -14.58 13.32
CA VAL A 168 -10.08 -15.75 14.19
C VAL A 168 -9.02 -15.73 15.28
N HIS A 169 -9.47 -15.71 16.52
CA HIS A 169 -8.62 -15.74 17.70
C HIS A 169 -8.73 -17.09 18.40
N ARG A 170 -7.64 -17.52 19.04
CA ARG A 170 -7.63 -18.62 20.00
C ARG A 170 -6.91 -18.12 21.26
N TYR A 171 -7.61 -18.19 22.39
CA TYR A 171 -7.13 -17.77 23.70
C TYR A 171 -6.98 -18.98 24.62
N THR A 172 -5.74 -19.30 24.99
CA THR A 172 -5.44 -20.36 25.94
C THR A 172 -5.19 -19.74 27.30
N PHE A 173 -6.09 -20.00 28.24
CA PHE A 173 -6.03 -19.49 29.61
C PHE A 173 -5.12 -20.35 30.48
N PRO A 174 -4.57 -19.80 31.60
CA PRO A 174 -3.78 -20.57 32.56
C PRO A 174 -4.54 -21.76 33.10
N LYS A 175 -3.81 -22.86 33.39
CA LYS A 175 -4.42 -24.05 34.01
C LYS A 175 -5.07 -23.69 35.34
N GLY A 176 -6.30 -24.17 35.54
CA GLY A 176 -7.08 -23.94 36.77
C GLY A 176 -7.90 -22.65 36.74
N THR A 177 -7.87 -21.88 35.69
CA THR A 177 -8.79 -20.75 35.50
C THR A 177 -10.22 -21.29 35.49
N GLN A 178 -11.07 -20.75 36.32
CA GLN A 178 -12.50 -21.10 36.39
C GLN A 178 -13.32 -20.14 35.52
N THR A 179 -13.06 -18.84 35.62
CA THR A 179 -13.77 -17.80 34.88
C THR A 179 -12.75 -16.88 34.20
N GLY A 180 -12.99 -16.55 32.98
CA GLY A 180 -12.28 -15.52 32.22
C GLY A 180 -13.26 -14.73 31.37
N HIS A 181 -12.81 -13.62 30.82
CA HIS A 181 -13.69 -12.75 30.04
C HIS A 181 -13.01 -12.16 28.83
N ILE A 182 -13.84 -11.74 27.88
CA ILE A 182 -13.46 -10.97 26.71
C ILE A 182 -13.98 -9.55 26.90
N VAL A 183 -13.11 -8.56 26.75
CA VAL A 183 -13.48 -7.15 26.60
C VAL A 183 -13.62 -6.87 25.12
N LEU A 184 -14.76 -6.31 24.72
CA LEU A 184 -15.06 -5.80 23.38
C LEU A 184 -15.15 -4.27 23.49
N ASP A 185 -14.08 -3.59 23.07
CA ASP A 185 -14.03 -2.13 23.15
C ASP A 185 -14.39 -1.50 21.79
N LEU A 186 -15.62 -1.02 21.68
CA LEU A 186 -16.11 -0.31 20.50
C LEU A 186 -15.80 1.20 20.54
N ASN A 187 -15.23 1.68 21.66
CA ASN A 187 -14.75 3.06 21.78
C ASN A 187 -13.30 3.22 21.32
N TYR A 188 -12.51 2.13 21.29
CA TYR A 188 -11.12 2.16 20.79
C TYR A 188 -11.06 2.56 19.32
N GLY A 189 -9.96 3.15 18.90
CA GLY A 189 -9.58 3.39 17.50
C GLY A 189 -8.16 3.92 17.45
N ILE A 190 -7.45 3.57 16.39
CA ILE A 190 -6.19 4.22 16.05
C ILE A 190 -6.50 5.70 15.78
N TYR A 191 -5.72 6.62 16.38
CA TYR A 191 -6.06 8.05 16.40
C TYR A 191 -7.41 8.33 17.09
N HIS A 192 -7.47 8.02 18.38
CA HIS A 192 -8.68 8.25 19.16
C HIS A 192 -8.80 9.72 19.63
N TYR A 193 -10.00 10.27 19.49
CA TYR A 193 -10.40 11.57 20.04
C TYR A 193 -11.88 11.56 20.41
N ASP A 194 -12.29 12.49 21.29
CA ASP A 194 -13.67 12.60 21.70
C ASP A 194 -14.61 12.86 20.53
N GLY A 195 -15.59 11.97 20.36
CA GLY A 195 -16.56 12.03 19.27
C GLY A 195 -16.08 11.38 17.97
N LYS A 196 -14.99 10.61 17.97
CA LYS A 196 -14.63 9.75 16.84
C LYS A 196 -15.71 8.69 16.60
N VAL A 197 -16.18 8.03 17.65
CA VAL A 197 -17.29 7.08 17.56
C VAL A 197 -18.60 7.85 17.59
N LEU A 198 -19.36 7.78 16.52
CA LEU A 198 -20.67 8.44 16.40
C LEU A 198 -21.79 7.59 17.01
N MET A 199 -21.67 6.26 16.87
CA MET A 199 -22.61 5.29 17.43
C MET A 199 -21.98 3.90 17.42
N ALA A 200 -22.27 3.12 18.44
CA ALA A 200 -21.95 1.69 18.51
C ALA A 200 -23.14 0.92 19.09
N ASN A 201 -23.28 -0.31 18.65
CA ASN A 201 -24.35 -1.23 19.12
C ASN A 201 -23.77 -2.65 19.20
N VAL A 202 -24.19 -3.38 20.24
CA VAL A 202 -23.99 -4.81 20.41
C VAL A 202 -25.30 -5.47 20.77
N ARG A 203 -25.63 -6.56 20.12
CA ARG A 203 -26.78 -7.41 20.43
C ARG A 203 -26.30 -8.83 20.70
N VAL A 204 -26.77 -9.38 21.80
CA VAL A 204 -26.58 -10.80 22.12
C VAL A 204 -27.70 -11.60 21.46
N GLU A 205 -27.39 -12.27 20.37
CA GLU A 205 -28.37 -13.01 19.56
C GLU A 205 -28.70 -14.38 20.19
N ASP A 206 -27.69 -15.03 20.75
CA ASP A 206 -27.81 -16.28 21.51
C ASP A 206 -26.61 -16.45 22.47
N SER A 207 -26.50 -17.59 23.13
CA SER A 207 -25.43 -17.84 24.09
C SER A 207 -24.00 -17.81 23.54
N CYS A 208 -23.82 -17.85 22.23
CA CYS A 208 -22.50 -17.90 21.58
C CYS A 208 -22.32 -16.85 20.48
N THR A 209 -23.36 -16.06 20.19
CA THR A 209 -23.36 -15.18 19.01
C THR A 209 -23.72 -13.74 19.38
N LEU A 210 -22.89 -12.81 18.91
CA LEU A 210 -23.18 -11.37 18.96
C LEU A 210 -23.29 -10.83 17.54
N THR A 211 -24.08 -9.78 17.38
CA THR A 211 -24.02 -8.88 16.22
C THR A 211 -23.93 -7.44 16.68
N GLY A 212 -23.47 -6.57 15.81
CA GLY A 212 -23.41 -5.16 16.12
C GLY A 212 -22.82 -4.33 15.01
N TYR A 213 -22.71 -3.06 15.29
CA TYR A 213 -22.08 -2.12 14.37
C TYR A 213 -21.36 -1.01 15.14
N ARG A 214 -20.45 -0.38 14.43
CA ARG A 214 -19.76 0.81 14.86
C ARG A 214 -19.70 1.79 13.70
N ILE A 215 -20.08 3.05 13.96
CA ILE A 215 -19.97 4.15 13.00
C ILE A 215 -18.97 5.14 13.56
N THR A 216 -17.93 5.41 12.78
CA THR A 216 -16.85 6.32 13.19
C THR A 216 -16.69 7.45 12.16
N ARG A 217 -16.08 8.53 12.62
CA ARG A 217 -15.56 9.58 11.76
C ARG A 217 -14.07 9.78 12.05
N GLY A 218 -13.35 10.13 11.03
CA GLY A 218 -11.90 10.33 11.11
C GLY A 218 -11.41 10.82 9.78
N TRP A 219 -10.36 10.25 9.30
CA TRP A 219 -9.90 10.42 7.94
C TRP A 219 -10.96 9.93 6.94
N SER A 220 -11.56 8.76 7.21
CA SER A 220 -12.87 8.40 6.65
C SER A 220 -13.95 9.23 7.35
N ARG A 221 -14.66 10.07 6.60
CA ARG A 221 -15.70 10.98 7.16
C ARG A 221 -16.82 10.24 7.86
N MET A 222 -17.17 9.05 7.37
CA MET A 222 -18.16 8.17 7.96
C MET A 222 -17.85 6.71 7.58
N ASN A 223 -17.18 6.01 8.49
CA ASN A 223 -16.89 4.59 8.33
C ASN A 223 -17.98 3.75 9.01
N TYR A 224 -18.59 2.83 8.27
CA TYR A 224 -19.58 1.88 8.76
C TYR A 224 -18.94 0.51 8.87
N THR A 225 -18.76 0.03 10.09
CA THR A 225 -18.25 -1.33 10.34
C THR A 225 -19.33 -2.11 11.08
N HIS A 226 -19.97 -3.05 10.38
CA HIS A 226 -20.88 -4.03 10.98
C HIS A 226 -20.08 -5.30 11.29
N PHE A 227 -20.48 -6.01 12.34
CA PHE A 227 -19.79 -7.22 12.73
C PHE A 227 -20.73 -8.33 13.22
N ALA A 228 -20.24 -9.56 13.16
CA ALA A 228 -20.79 -10.71 13.83
C ALA A 228 -19.66 -11.42 14.58
N VAL A 229 -19.90 -11.77 15.84
CA VAL A 229 -18.93 -12.50 16.68
C VAL A 229 -19.51 -13.85 17.03
N LYS A 230 -18.69 -14.91 16.92
CA LYS A 230 -19.04 -16.26 17.37
C LYS A 230 -18.00 -16.78 18.35
N PHE A 231 -18.46 -17.23 19.49
CA PHE A 231 -17.65 -17.84 20.54
C PHE A 231 -17.78 -19.36 20.50
N SER A 232 -16.69 -20.07 20.77
CA SER A 232 -16.69 -21.55 20.88
C SER A 232 -17.27 -22.06 22.22
N LYS A 233 -17.53 -21.16 23.18
CA LYS A 233 -18.12 -21.45 24.49
C LYS A 233 -19.34 -20.57 24.72
N PRO A 234 -20.33 -21.03 25.50
CA PRO A 234 -21.47 -20.20 25.88
C PRO A 234 -21.06 -19.07 26.82
N ILE A 235 -21.61 -17.90 26.59
CA ILE A 235 -21.50 -16.73 27.46
C ILE A 235 -22.29 -17.03 28.75
N THR A 236 -21.67 -16.84 29.91
CA THR A 236 -22.30 -17.02 31.22
C THR A 236 -22.88 -15.72 31.78
N THR A 237 -22.17 -14.62 31.59
CA THR A 237 -22.56 -13.29 32.04
C THR A 237 -21.99 -12.26 31.09
N TYR A 238 -22.68 -11.15 30.95
CA TYR A 238 -22.20 -10.01 30.17
C TYR A 238 -22.76 -8.68 30.67
N GLY A 239 -22.10 -7.61 30.29
CA GLY A 239 -22.53 -6.25 30.61
C GLY A 239 -21.71 -5.24 29.81
N CYS A 240 -21.96 -3.98 30.07
CA CYS A 240 -21.24 -2.91 29.39
C CYS A 240 -21.10 -1.68 30.26
N ARG A 241 -20.16 -0.83 29.85
CA ARG A 241 -20.08 0.57 30.24
C ARG A 241 -20.28 1.44 29.01
N ASN A 242 -21.16 2.40 29.16
CA ASN A 242 -21.30 3.50 28.23
C ASN A 242 -21.15 4.80 29.02
N ASN A 243 -20.04 5.51 28.81
CA ASN A 243 -19.73 6.74 29.52
C ASN A 243 -20.52 7.95 28.99
N GLU A 244 -21.61 7.71 28.32
CA GLU A 244 -22.46 8.75 27.75
C GLU A 244 -23.71 8.92 28.57
N GLU A 245 -24.11 10.17 28.84
CA GLU A 245 -25.35 10.47 29.50
C GLU A 245 -26.53 10.18 28.59
N VAL A 246 -27.46 9.35 29.04
CA VAL A 246 -28.72 9.09 28.34
C VAL A 246 -29.66 10.26 28.57
N LEU A 247 -29.84 11.11 27.55
CA LEU A 247 -30.69 12.29 27.61
C LEU A 247 -32.16 11.96 27.86
N TYR A 248 -32.64 10.85 27.34
CA TYR A 248 -34.01 10.40 27.49
C TYR A 248 -34.07 9.00 28.10
N LYS A 249 -34.44 8.94 29.40
CA LYS A 249 -34.54 7.66 30.10
C LYS A 249 -35.90 6.97 29.97
N GLY A 250 -36.94 7.67 29.52
CA GLY A 250 -38.26 7.21 29.13
C GLY A 250 -38.67 5.82 29.63
N PHE A 251 -39.07 4.99 28.71
CA PHE A 251 -39.51 3.61 28.98
C PHE A 251 -38.37 2.65 29.39
N TRP A 252 -37.09 3.02 29.17
CA TRP A 252 -35.93 2.23 29.59
C TRP A 252 -35.87 1.97 31.10
N ARG A 253 -36.52 2.80 31.89
CA ARG A 253 -36.66 2.57 33.36
C ARG A 253 -37.38 1.27 33.71
N ARG A 254 -38.05 0.61 32.77
CA ARG A 254 -38.75 -0.64 32.98
C ARG A 254 -37.83 -1.85 32.96
N PHE A 255 -36.59 -1.67 32.49
CA PHE A 255 -35.63 -2.75 32.31
C PHE A 255 -34.51 -2.61 33.35
N ASP A 256 -34.07 -3.73 33.89
CA ASP A 256 -32.78 -3.83 34.53
C ASP A 256 -31.70 -4.01 33.46
N MET A 257 -30.92 -2.97 33.25
CA MET A 257 -29.85 -2.93 32.23
C MET A 257 -28.46 -3.15 32.85
N THR A 258 -28.39 -3.52 34.15
CA THR A 258 -27.11 -3.60 34.87
C THR A 258 -26.31 -4.86 34.51
N ARG A 259 -27.02 -5.94 34.16
CA ARG A 259 -26.43 -7.25 33.85
C ARG A 259 -27.27 -8.05 32.87
N ASN A 260 -26.62 -8.71 31.93
CA ASN A 260 -27.26 -9.60 30.93
C ASN A 260 -28.40 -8.94 30.14
N PHE A 261 -28.32 -7.62 29.91
CA PHE A 261 -29.25 -6.94 29.05
C PHE A 261 -28.80 -7.12 27.58
N PRO A 262 -29.61 -7.74 26.71
CA PRO A 262 -29.13 -8.25 25.41
C PRO A 262 -28.89 -7.17 24.34
N GLU A 263 -29.17 -5.90 24.63
CA GLU A 263 -29.00 -4.80 23.71
C GLU A 263 -28.22 -3.67 24.37
N MET A 264 -27.04 -3.39 23.82
CA MET A 264 -26.11 -2.36 24.33
C MET A 264 -25.82 -1.37 23.21
N PHE A 265 -25.91 -0.08 23.49
CA PHE A 265 -25.64 0.96 22.49
C PHE A 265 -25.14 2.26 23.14
N GLY A 266 -24.45 3.07 22.34
CA GLY A 266 -23.93 4.38 22.76
C GLY A 266 -22.67 4.77 22.01
N LYS A 267 -22.12 5.94 22.31
CA LYS A 267 -20.89 6.44 21.66
C LYS A 267 -19.60 5.93 22.30
N ARG A 268 -19.65 5.61 23.60
CA ARG A 268 -18.48 5.20 24.40
C ARG A 268 -18.70 3.81 24.98
N LEU A 269 -19.03 2.87 24.10
CA LEU A 269 -19.44 1.53 24.47
C LEU A 269 -18.23 0.61 24.60
N THR A 270 -18.01 0.08 25.82
CA THR A 270 -17.11 -1.04 26.09
C THR A 270 -17.92 -2.13 26.76
N ALA A 271 -17.97 -3.32 26.16
CA ALA A 271 -18.70 -4.47 26.66
C ALA A 271 -17.75 -5.57 27.16
N TYR A 272 -18.26 -6.44 28.04
CA TYR A 272 -17.55 -7.64 28.47
C TYR A 272 -18.46 -8.87 28.42
N PHE A 273 -17.83 -10.04 28.21
CA PHE A 273 -18.50 -11.35 28.13
C PHE A 273 -17.66 -12.34 28.92
N GLU A 274 -18.28 -13.01 29.92
CA GLU A 274 -17.64 -14.00 30.78
C GLU A 274 -17.91 -15.41 30.29
N PHE A 275 -16.94 -16.32 30.51
CA PHE A 275 -16.98 -17.71 30.08
C PHE A 275 -16.46 -18.63 31.18
N ASP A 276 -16.98 -19.89 31.21
CA ASP A 276 -16.48 -20.97 32.04
C ASP A 276 -15.28 -21.67 31.39
N PHE A 277 -14.19 -21.78 32.12
CA PHE A 277 -12.96 -22.46 31.72
C PHE A 277 -12.65 -23.70 32.58
N SER A 278 -13.59 -24.18 33.38
CA SER A 278 -13.42 -25.38 34.21
C SER A 278 -13.06 -26.63 33.42
N ASP A 279 -13.39 -26.66 32.12
CA ASP A 279 -13.06 -27.74 31.18
C ASP A 279 -11.61 -27.67 30.65
N GLY A 280 -10.85 -26.59 30.95
CA GLY A 280 -9.47 -26.36 30.53
C GLY A 280 -9.26 -26.17 29.01
N ARG A 281 -10.34 -26.05 28.22
CA ARG A 281 -10.24 -25.84 26.75
C ARG A 281 -10.07 -24.36 26.44
N PRO A 282 -9.32 -24.02 25.36
CA PRO A 282 -9.20 -22.63 24.90
C PRO A 282 -10.56 -22.08 24.44
N LEU A 283 -10.65 -20.75 24.39
CA LEU A 283 -11.75 -20.04 23.75
C LEU A 283 -11.34 -19.62 22.35
N GLU A 284 -12.10 -20.05 21.34
CA GLU A 284 -12.00 -19.50 19.99
C GLU A 284 -13.04 -18.39 19.79
N VAL A 285 -12.64 -17.29 19.18
CA VAL A 285 -13.47 -16.13 18.88
C VAL A 285 -13.34 -15.81 17.39
N GLN A 286 -14.43 -15.83 16.66
CA GLN A 286 -14.48 -15.47 15.26
C GLN A 286 -15.20 -14.12 15.13
N VAL A 287 -14.57 -13.14 14.50
CA VAL A 287 -15.12 -11.79 14.29
C VAL A 287 -15.18 -11.51 12.80
N ALA A 288 -16.37 -11.56 12.24
CA ALA A 288 -16.60 -11.22 10.84
C ALA A 288 -16.98 -9.72 10.70
N LEU A 289 -16.44 -9.08 9.69
CA LEU A 289 -16.76 -7.70 9.33
C LEU A 289 -17.63 -7.62 8.08
N SER A 290 -18.44 -6.56 7.98
CA SER A 290 -19.21 -6.22 6.79
C SER A 290 -19.32 -4.69 6.64
N PRO A 291 -19.12 -4.15 5.42
CA PRO A 291 -19.39 -2.75 5.15
C PRO A 291 -20.92 -2.45 4.99
N VAL A 292 -21.75 -3.48 4.96
CA VAL A 292 -23.16 -3.41 4.57
C VAL A 292 -24.10 -3.42 5.78
N ASP A 293 -24.19 -4.57 6.45
CA ASP A 293 -25.08 -4.80 7.61
C ASP A 293 -24.65 -6.02 8.45
N CYS A 294 -25.30 -6.20 9.60
CA CYS A 294 -25.04 -7.35 10.48
C CYS A 294 -25.37 -8.69 9.82
N LEU A 295 -26.33 -8.75 8.90
CA LEU A 295 -26.66 -9.96 8.15
C LEU A 295 -25.52 -10.32 7.19
N GLY A 296 -24.93 -9.32 6.52
CA GLY A 296 -23.71 -9.50 5.71
C GLY A 296 -22.57 -10.07 6.52
N ALA A 297 -22.30 -9.49 7.72
CA ALA A 297 -21.27 -10.02 8.62
C ALA A 297 -21.53 -11.50 9.01
N ARG A 298 -22.78 -11.87 9.33
CA ARG A 298 -23.14 -13.27 9.60
C ARG A 298 -22.92 -14.19 8.41
N LYS A 299 -23.27 -13.74 7.18
CA LYS A 299 -23.01 -14.51 5.95
C LYS A 299 -21.50 -14.68 5.71
N ASN A 300 -20.71 -13.64 5.91
CA ASN A 300 -19.25 -13.69 5.80
C ASN A 300 -18.66 -14.71 6.79
N LEU A 301 -19.11 -14.66 8.04
CA LEU A 301 -18.69 -15.58 9.09
C LEU A 301 -18.99 -17.05 8.71
N GLU A 302 -20.20 -17.34 8.31
CA GLU A 302 -20.62 -18.72 7.97
C GLU A 302 -19.89 -19.22 6.71
N ALA A 303 -19.78 -18.40 5.68
CA ALA A 303 -19.16 -18.80 4.42
C ALA A 303 -17.65 -19.06 4.55
N GLU A 304 -16.95 -18.26 5.35
CA GLU A 304 -15.49 -18.32 5.42
C GLU A 304 -14.98 -19.22 6.55
N THR A 305 -15.67 -19.27 7.70
CA THR A 305 -15.22 -20.00 8.90
C THR A 305 -16.23 -20.99 9.45
N GLY A 306 -17.44 -21.08 8.88
CA GLY A 306 -18.47 -22.02 9.37
C GLY A 306 -17.96 -23.46 9.47
N GLY A 307 -18.05 -24.04 10.67
CA GLY A 307 -17.61 -25.40 10.96
C GLY A 307 -16.10 -25.66 10.96
N LYS A 308 -15.25 -24.64 10.79
CA LYS A 308 -13.79 -24.78 10.77
C LYS A 308 -13.18 -24.43 12.11
N SER A 309 -12.18 -25.19 12.53
CA SER A 309 -11.31 -24.90 13.67
C SER A 309 -10.30 -23.78 13.32
N PHE A 310 -9.71 -23.17 14.34
CA PHE A 310 -8.62 -22.22 14.21
C PHE A 310 -7.48 -22.74 13.31
N ASP A 311 -7.05 -24.00 13.53
CA ASP A 311 -5.91 -24.58 12.79
C ASP A 311 -6.25 -24.82 11.31
N GLU A 312 -7.49 -25.18 10.98
CA GLU A 312 -7.94 -25.30 9.59
C GLU A 312 -7.97 -23.95 8.88
N VAL A 313 -8.45 -22.89 9.54
CA VAL A 313 -8.45 -21.54 8.98
C VAL A 313 -7.01 -21.06 8.78
N ARG A 314 -6.14 -21.21 9.80
CA ARG A 314 -4.72 -20.84 9.71
C ARG A 314 -4.04 -21.55 8.53
N LYS A 315 -4.20 -22.85 8.41
CA LYS A 315 -3.62 -23.64 7.31
C LYS A 315 -4.12 -23.18 5.94
N ALA A 316 -5.41 -22.88 5.82
CA ALA A 316 -6.00 -22.40 4.58
C ALA A 316 -5.47 -21.01 4.19
N THR A 317 -5.32 -20.10 5.16
CA THR A 317 -4.77 -18.75 4.92
C THR A 317 -3.30 -18.80 4.56
N GLN A 318 -2.50 -19.61 5.25
CA GLN A 318 -1.11 -19.83 4.90
C GLN A 318 -0.94 -20.42 3.49
N ALA A 319 -1.82 -21.36 3.09
CA ALA A 319 -1.82 -21.90 1.73
C ALA A 319 -2.19 -20.84 0.67
N LYS A 320 -3.10 -19.90 0.98
CA LYS A 320 -3.38 -18.74 0.10
C LYS A 320 -2.13 -17.87 -0.06
N TRP A 321 -1.43 -17.53 1.03
CA TRP A 321 -0.19 -16.77 0.98
C TRP A 321 0.90 -17.46 0.17
N GLU A 322 1.12 -18.76 0.38
CA GLU A 322 2.10 -19.53 -0.39
C GLU A 322 1.80 -19.48 -1.89
N LYS A 323 0.51 -19.60 -2.27
CA LYS A 323 0.07 -19.48 -3.67
C LYS A 323 0.32 -18.08 -4.24
N GLU A 324 -0.04 -17.04 -3.51
CA GLU A 324 0.10 -15.67 -3.99
C GLU A 324 1.56 -15.26 -4.13
N LEU A 325 2.41 -15.57 -3.15
CA LEU A 325 3.85 -15.33 -3.17
C LEU A 325 4.56 -16.14 -4.26
N GLY A 326 4.06 -17.31 -4.57
CA GLY A 326 4.60 -18.21 -5.59
C GLY A 326 4.59 -17.66 -7.01
N CYS A 327 3.93 -16.52 -7.27
CA CYS A 327 3.94 -15.88 -8.59
C CYS A 327 5.33 -15.37 -9.02
N ILE A 328 6.23 -15.11 -8.05
CA ILE A 328 7.65 -14.83 -8.32
C ILE A 328 8.49 -15.74 -7.45
N ARG A 329 9.38 -16.51 -8.06
CA ARG A 329 10.36 -17.34 -7.35
C ARG A 329 11.75 -16.81 -7.63
N ILE A 330 12.54 -16.59 -6.57
CA ILE A 330 13.90 -16.04 -6.70
C ILE A 330 14.96 -16.99 -6.15
N GLU A 331 16.14 -16.93 -6.75
CA GLU A 331 17.39 -17.47 -6.19
C GLU A 331 18.28 -16.32 -5.72
N ALA A 332 18.53 -16.28 -4.43
CA ALA A 332 19.38 -15.30 -3.74
C ALA A 332 19.86 -15.90 -2.40
N ASP A 333 20.66 -15.17 -1.63
CA ASP A 333 20.90 -15.49 -0.24
C ASP A 333 19.63 -15.33 0.61
N ASP A 334 19.63 -15.92 1.82
CA ASP A 334 18.43 -16.00 2.65
C ASP A 334 17.96 -14.61 3.14
N ASP A 335 18.86 -13.67 3.37
CA ASP A 335 18.49 -12.30 3.78
C ASP A 335 17.82 -11.55 2.64
N THR A 336 18.38 -11.63 1.42
CA THR A 336 17.74 -11.09 0.21
C THR A 336 16.37 -11.72 -0.05
N LYS A 337 16.22 -13.06 0.14
CA LYS A 337 14.91 -13.73 0.03
C LYS A 337 13.92 -13.19 1.08
N ALA A 338 14.37 -13.02 2.32
CA ALA A 338 13.50 -12.50 3.38
C ALA A 338 13.01 -11.08 3.06
N VAL A 339 13.89 -10.18 2.63
CA VAL A 339 13.48 -8.83 2.18
C VAL A 339 12.54 -8.90 1.01
N PHE A 340 12.83 -9.73 -0.01
CA PHE A 340 12.03 -9.83 -1.23
C PHE A 340 10.62 -10.37 -0.96
N TYR A 341 10.51 -11.48 -0.24
CA TYR A 341 9.19 -12.08 0.03
C TYR A 341 8.38 -11.29 1.06
N THR A 342 9.03 -10.57 1.98
CA THR A 342 8.36 -9.62 2.86
C THR A 342 7.83 -8.42 2.06
N ALA A 343 8.63 -7.87 1.14
CA ALA A 343 8.17 -6.83 0.23
C ALA A 343 7.00 -7.31 -0.64
N LEU A 344 7.08 -8.52 -1.21
CA LEU A 344 5.99 -9.09 -2.01
C LEU A 344 4.72 -9.31 -1.17
N TYR A 345 4.86 -9.73 0.10
CA TYR A 345 3.76 -9.83 1.06
C TYR A 345 3.10 -8.46 1.28
N HIS A 346 3.86 -7.40 1.55
CA HIS A 346 3.33 -6.04 1.75
C HIS A 346 2.55 -5.53 0.54
N THR A 347 3.01 -5.82 -0.70
CA THR A 347 2.29 -5.40 -1.93
C THR A 347 0.94 -6.07 -2.12
N MET A 348 0.62 -7.12 -1.35
CA MET A 348 -0.63 -7.89 -1.44
C MET A 348 -1.55 -7.72 -0.21
N ILE A 349 -1.31 -6.71 0.62
CA ILE A 349 -2.21 -6.34 1.73
C ILE A 349 -3.28 -5.37 1.22
N ASN A 350 -2.88 -4.32 0.52
CA ASN A 350 -3.79 -3.33 -0.07
C ASN A 350 -3.64 -3.28 -1.61
N PRO A 351 -4.68 -2.86 -2.37
CA PRO A 351 -6.06 -2.57 -1.95
C PRO A 351 -6.78 -3.78 -1.35
N SER A 352 -7.68 -3.55 -0.40
CA SER A 352 -8.39 -4.61 0.33
C SER A 352 -9.80 -4.85 -0.22
N VAL A 353 -10.29 -6.07 -0.16
CA VAL A 353 -11.68 -6.41 -0.48
C VAL A 353 -12.62 -5.58 0.39
N TYR A 354 -13.63 -4.96 -0.23
CA TYR A 354 -14.67 -4.16 0.44
C TYR A 354 -16.04 -4.56 -0.08
N GLN A 355 -16.39 -5.81 0.18
CA GLN A 355 -17.57 -6.47 -0.34
C GLN A 355 -17.89 -7.71 0.50
N ASP A 356 -19.17 -7.93 0.79
CA ASP A 356 -19.64 -9.17 1.42
C ASP A 356 -19.62 -10.37 0.44
N VAL A 357 -19.67 -11.59 0.98
CA VAL A 357 -19.66 -12.82 0.17
C VAL A 357 -20.86 -12.92 -0.79
N ASP A 358 -21.94 -12.19 -0.52
CA ASP A 358 -23.12 -12.11 -1.40
C ASP A 358 -23.02 -11.03 -2.49
N GLY A 359 -21.84 -10.37 -2.59
CA GLY A 359 -21.56 -9.37 -3.61
C GLY A 359 -22.04 -7.94 -3.27
N ARG A 360 -22.67 -7.72 -2.12
CA ARG A 360 -23.06 -6.37 -1.69
C ARG A 360 -21.88 -5.58 -1.12
N TYR A 361 -21.84 -4.28 -1.37
CA TYR A 361 -20.83 -3.37 -0.80
C TYR A 361 -21.41 -1.96 -0.62
N ARG A 362 -20.77 -1.17 0.22
CA ARG A 362 -21.13 0.25 0.40
C ARG A 362 -20.31 1.12 -0.54
N GLY A 363 -20.99 1.91 -1.37
CA GLY A 363 -20.37 2.87 -2.27
C GLY A 363 -19.93 4.15 -1.59
N VAL A 364 -19.20 5.00 -2.33
CA VAL A 364 -18.77 6.33 -1.86
C VAL A 364 -19.96 7.30 -1.70
N ASP A 365 -21.12 6.99 -2.27
CA ASP A 365 -22.41 7.65 -2.06
C ASP A 365 -23.13 7.14 -0.80
N HIS A 366 -22.48 6.30 0.00
CA HIS A 366 -22.99 5.60 1.18
C HIS A 366 -24.19 4.66 0.92
N ASN A 367 -24.61 4.47 -0.33
CA ASN A 367 -25.63 3.49 -0.69
C ASN A 367 -25.04 2.08 -0.75
N ILE A 368 -25.92 1.08 -0.64
CA ILE A 368 -25.53 -0.31 -0.83
C ILE A 368 -25.73 -0.68 -2.30
N HIS A 369 -24.66 -1.16 -2.88
CA HIS A 369 -24.58 -1.60 -4.27
C HIS A 369 -24.38 -3.11 -4.34
N GLN A 370 -24.71 -3.69 -5.51
CA GLN A 370 -24.45 -5.07 -5.85
C GLN A 370 -23.37 -5.10 -6.92
N ALA A 371 -22.27 -5.79 -6.65
CA ALA A 371 -21.24 -6.04 -7.65
C ALA A 371 -21.80 -6.95 -8.76
N ALA A 372 -21.35 -6.75 -9.99
CA ALA A 372 -21.67 -7.66 -11.07
C ALA A 372 -21.04 -9.05 -10.80
N GLU A 373 -21.63 -10.09 -11.40
CA GLU A 373 -21.12 -11.45 -11.25
C GLU A 373 -19.64 -11.55 -11.63
N GLY A 374 -18.82 -12.15 -10.77
CA GLY A 374 -17.38 -12.29 -10.94
C GLY A 374 -16.58 -11.00 -10.67
N GLN A 375 -17.23 -9.90 -10.28
CA GLN A 375 -16.56 -8.67 -9.87
C GLN A 375 -16.40 -8.60 -8.35
N THR A 376 -15.25 -8.11 -7.92
CA THR A 376 -14.95 -7.78 -6.52
C THR A 376 -14.67 -6.29 -6.40
N ASN A 377 -15.33 -5.66 -5.43
CA ASN A 377 -15.07 -4.25 -5.10
C ASN A 377 -13.99 -4.15 -4.03
N TYR A 378 -13.06 -3.22 -4.23
CA TYR A 378 -11.90 -2.97 -3.37
C TYR A 378 -11.94 -1.58 -2.76
N THR A 379 -11.17 -1.41 -1.69
CA THR A 379 -10.96 -0.14 -0.97
C THR A 379 -9.50 0.03 -0.62
N VAL A 380 -9.15 1.18 -0.07
CA VAL A 380 -7.78 1.62 0.26
C VAL A 380 -6.98 1.85 -1.03
N PHE A 381 -7.28 2.98 -1.66
CA PHE A 381 -6.58 3.45 -2.85
C PHE A 381 -5.75 4.69 -2.49
N SER A 382 -4.50 4.48 -2.07
CA SER A 382 -3.48 5.51 -1.85
C SER A 382 -2.80 5.81 -3.18
N VAL A 383 -3.50 6.51 -4.09
CA VAL A 383 -3.11 6.48 -5.51
C VAL A 383 -1.91 7.36 -5.80
N TRP A 384 -1.68 8.45 -5.04
CA TRP A 384 -0.48 9.28 -5.16
C TRP A 384 0.82 8.47 -5.01
N ASP A 385 0.78 7.43 -4.17
CA ASP A 385 1.89 6.53 -3.92
C ASP A 385 1.90 5.40 -4.94
N THR A 386 0.82 4.63 -4.98
CA THR A 386 0.76 3.29 -5.59
C THR A 386 0.73 3.28 -7.13
N PHE A 387 0.41 4.42 -7.78
CA PHE A 387 0.45 4.49 -9.26
C PHE A 387 1.85 4.24 -9.81
N ARG A 388 2.90 4.52 -9.01
CA ARG A 388 4.31 4.53 -9.46
C ARG A 388 4.87 3.13 -9.67
N ALA A 389 4.59 2.17 -8.77
CA ALA A 389 5.09 0.81 -8.90
C ALA A 389 4.09 -0.27 -8.46
N GLN A 390 3.31 -0.07 -7.39
CA GLN A 390 2.42 -1.12 -6.86
C GLN A 390 1.35 -1.53 -7.89
N HIS A 391 0.60 -0.59 -8.47
CA HIS A 391 -0.35 -0.90 -9.54
C HIS A 391 0.32 -1.46 -10.81
N PRO A 392 1.44 -0.89 -11.31
CA PRO A 392 2.20 -1.50 -12.40
C PRO A 392 2.69 -2.92 -12.10
N LEU A 393 3.07 -3.23 -10.86
CA LEU A 393 3.42 -4.59 -10.45
C LEU A 393 2.22 -5.53 -10.55
N MET A 394 1.05 -5.09 -10.04
CA MET A 394 -0.19 -5.87 -10.15
C MET A 394 -0.59 -6.09 -11.61
N ASN A 395 -0.42 -5.09 -12.49
CA ASN A 395 -0.65 -5.25 -13.93
C ASN A 395 0.22 -6.36 -14.54
N LEU A 396 1.41 -6.60 -13.99
CA LEU A 396 2.34 -7.62 -14.46
C LEU A 396 2.06 -9.01 -13.88
N ILE A 397 1.92 -9.10 -12.55
CA ILE A 397 1.88 -10.40 -11.84
C ILE A 397 0.47 -10.88 -11.51
N LYS A 398 -0.52 -9.97 -11.44
CA LYS A 398 -1.92 -10.24 -11.08
C LYS A 398 -2.89 -9.43 -11.97
N PRO A 399 -2.78 -9.50 -13.31
CA PRO A 399 -3.59 -8.68 -14.21
C PRO A 399 -5.09 -8.86 -14.01
N SER A 400 -5.57 -10.07 -13.70
CA SER A 400 -6.98 -10.32 -13.42
C SER A 400 -7.48 -9.53 -12.20
N ARG A 401 -6.66 -9.39 -11.16
CA ARG A 401 -6.97 -8.59 -9.97
C ARG A 401 -6.85 -7.10 -10.25
N SER A 402 -5.86 -6.69 -11.02
CA SER A 402 -5.69 -5.30 -11.42
C SER A 402 -6.90 -4.75 -12.19
N VAL A 403 -7.51 -5.58 -13.04
CA VAL A 403 -8.80 -5.25 -13.69
C VAL A 403 -9.89 -4.96 -12.66
N GLN A 404 -9.96 -5.71 -11.56
CA GLN A 404 -10.95 -5.47 -10.48
C GLN A 404 -10.66 -4.16 -9.73
N PHE A 405 -9.38 -3.79 -9.55
CA PHE A 405 -9.02 -2.49 -8.97
C PHE A 405 -9.51 -1.34 -9.85
N VAL A 406 -9.27 -1.40 -11.17
CA VAL A 406 -9.77 -0.40 -12.10
C VAL A 406 -11.30 -0.35 -12.12
N HIS A 407 -11.99 -1.50 -12.07
CA HIS A 407 -13.46 -1.52 -11.94
C HIS A 407 -13.94 -0.83 -10.65
N SER A 408 -13.24 -1.03 -9.53
CA SER A 408 -13.57 -0.36 -8.26
C SER A 408 -13.39 1.16 -8.36
N MET A 409 -12.34 1.63 -9.04
CA MET A 409 -12.13 3.05 -9.32
C MET A 409 -13.23 3.63 -10.23
N LEU A 410 -13.66 2.87 -11.24
CA LEU A 410 -14.76 3.29 -12.12
C LEU A 410 -16.12 3.26 -11.42
N ASN A 411 -16.34 2.35 -10.47
CA ASN A 411 -17.51 2.36 -9.60
C ASN A 411 -17.51 3.61 -8.70
N HIS A 412 -16.36 3.95 -8.10
CA HIS A 412 -16.18 5.19 -7.34
C HIS A 412 -16.56 6.42 -8.18
N TYR A 413 -16.08 6.52 -9.42
CA TYR A 413 -16.44 7.58 -10.36
C TYR A 413 -17.95 7.69 -10.60
N ARG A 414 -18.64 6.56 -10.82
CA ARG A 414 -20.10 6.54 -11.05
C ARG A 414 -20.89 6.93 -9.81
N GLN A 415 -20.42 6.59 -8.62
CA GLN A 415 -21.11 6.80 -7.34
C GLN A 415 -20.77 8.16 -6.72
N SER A 416 -19.60 8.70 -7.01
CA SER A 416 -19.19 10.00 -6.49
C SER A 416 -20.04 11.13 -7.09
N VAL A 417 -20.56 12.00 -6.23
CA VAL A 417 -21.27 13.24 -6.67
C VAL A 417 -20.36 14.16 -7.48
N HIS A 418 -19.05 14.03 -7.32
CA HIS A 418 -18.04 14.78 -8.07
C HIS A 418 -17.81 14.19 -9.47
N HIS A 419 -18.26 12.97 -9.74
CA HIS A 419 -17.91 12.21 -10.93
C HIS A 419 -16.39 12.22 -11.18
N ALA A 420 -15.64 11.86 -10.14
CA ALA A 420 -14.17 11.77 -10.14
C ALA A 420 -13.71 10.37 -9.79
N LEU A 421 -12.58 9.99 -10.33
CA LEU A 421 -11.81 8.81 -9.88
C LEU A 421 -11.25 9.06 -8.47
N PRO A 422 -10.93 8.02 -7.70
CA PRO A 422 -10.40 8.21 -6.35
C PRO A 422 -9.04 8.94 -6.36
N VAL A 423 -8.84 9.78 -5.36
CA VAL A 423 -7.54 10.40 -5.02
C VAL A 423 -6.92 9.63 -3.86
N TRP A 424 -7.61 9.57 -2.73
CA TRP A 424 -7.27 8.72 -1.58
C TRP A 424 -8.55 8.20 -0.93
N SER A 425 -9.03 7.07 -1.40
CA SER A 425 -10.33 6.53 -1.01
C SER A 425 -10.18 5.33 -0.10
N HIS A 426 -10.92 5.30 1.03
CA HIS A 426 -11.01 4.12 1.89
C HIS A 426 -12.38 4.01 2.58
N MET A 427 -12.80 2.77 2.83
CA MET A 427 -14.03 2.42 3.56
C MET A 427 -15.27 3.19 3.07
N GLY A 428 -15.46 3.27 1.74
CA GLY A 428 -16.58 3.96 1.12
C GLY A 428 -16.55 5.49 1.27
N ASN A 429 -15.39 6.06 1.48
CA ASN A 429 -15.20 7.51 1.57
C ASN A 429 -14.03 7.97 0.70
N GLU A 430 -14.12 9.21 0.20
CA GLU A 430 -13.00 9.91 -0.41
C GLU A 430 -12.52 10.98 0.56
N ASN A 431 -11.24 10.97 0.90
CA ASN A 431 -10.66 11.94 1.84
C ASN A 431 -9.83 13.04 1.16
N TRP A 432 -9.56 12.93 -0.14
CA TRP A 432 -8.81 13.91 -0.93
C TRP A 432 -7.39 14.16 -0.40
N CYS A 433 -6.79 13.18 0.26
CA CYS A 433 -5.42 13.28 0.76
C CYS A 433 -4.44 13.26 -0.41
N MET A 434 -3.36 14.03 -0.27
CA MET A 434 -2.34 14.25 -1.27
C MET A 434 -2.83 14.99 -2.52
N ILE A 435 -1.97 15.15 -3.49
CA ILE A 435 -2.19 15.98 -4.68
C ILE A 435 -2.37 15.12 -5.94
N GLY A 436 -2.74 15.75 -7.04
CA GLY A 436 -2.90 15.05 -8.32
C GLY A 436 -4.25 14.37 -8.48
N TYR A 437 -4.44 13.72 -9.63
CA TYR A 437 -5.56 12.83 -9.95
C TYR A 437 -5.05 11.53 -10.55
N HIS A 438 -4.05 10.92 -9.89
CA HIS A 438 -3.21 9.83 -10.40
C HIS A 438 -3.93 8.52 -10.71
N SER A 439 -5.20 8.36 -10.32
CA SER A 439 -6.02 7.25 -10.83
C SER A 439 -6.07 7.23 -12.36
N VAL A 440 -5.89 8.39 -13.03
CA VAL A 440 -5.81 8.43 -14.50
C VAL A 440 -4.58 7.69 -15.01
N SER A 441 -3.46 7.78 -14.28
CA SER A 441 -2.25 7.02 -14.57
C SER A 441 -2.47 5.51 -14.43
N VAL A 442 -3.13 5.08 -13.34
CA VAL A 442 -3.47 3.65 -13.12
C VAL A 442 -4.33 3.11 -14.27
N VAL A 443 -5.36 3.86 -14.66
CA VAL A 443 -6.27 3.49 -15.76
C VAL A 443 -5.52 3.46 -17.10
N ALA A 444 -4.72 4.48 -17.38
CA ALA A 444 -3.92 4.56 -18.61
C ALA A 444 -2.88 3.43 -18.72
N ASP A 445 -2.22 3.10 -17.61
CA ASP A 445 -1.22 2.04 -17.51
C ASP A 445 -1.85 0.65 -17.73
N ALA A 446 -3.00 0.40 -17.11
CA ALA A 446 -3.76 -0.84 -17.31
C ALA A 446 -4.12 -1.04 -18.80
N LEU A 447 -4.63 0.01 -19.45
CA LEU A 447 -4.99 -0.04 -20.88
C LEU A 447 -3.76 -0.11 -21.79
N ALA A 448 -2.65 0.54 -21.44
CA ALA A 448 -1.39 0.45 -22.19
C ALA A 448 -0.83 -0.97 -22.18
N LYS A 449 -1.08 -1.72 -21.10
CA LYS A 449 -0.67 -3.11 -20.90
C LYS A 449 -1.70 -4.14 -21.38
N GLY A 450 -2.78 -3.67 -22.02
CA GLY A 450 -3.75 -4.54 -22.69
C GLY A 450 -4.82 -5.13 -21.77
N LEU A 451 -4.98 -4.61 -20.54
CA LEU A 451 -6.04 -5.08 -19.65
C LEU A 451 -7.42 -4.64 -20.18
N VAL A 452 -8.41 -5.52 -19.99
CA VAL A 452 -9.75 -5.33 -20.55
C VAL A 452 -10.63 -4.58 -19.54
N VAL A 453 -10.88 -3.31 -19.83
CA VAL A 453 -11.82 -2.45 -19.08
C VAL A 453 -12.72 -1.69 -20.07
N ASP A 454 -13.82 -1.10 -19.56
CA ASP A 454 -14.66 -0.21 -20.38
C ASP A 454 -13.88 1.06 -20.74
N LYS A 455 -13.34 1.06 -21.97
CA LYS A 455 -12.46 2.13 -22.46
C LYS A 455 -13.16 3.49 -22.53
N LYS A 456 -14.45 3.51 -22.92
CA LYS A 456 -15.19 4.76 -23.01
C LYS A 456 -15.42 5.36 -21.63
N LEU A 457 -15.93 4.57 -20.71
CA LEU A 457 -16.11 4.98 -19.32
C LEU A 457 -14.79 5.41 -18.68
N ALA A 458 -13.70 4.67 -18.95
CA ALA A 458 -12.37 4.99 -18.46
C ALA A 458 -11.88 6.36 -18.95
N LEU A 459 -12.04 6.66 -20.25
CA LEU A 459 -11.64 7.98 -20.79
C LEU A 459 -12.54 9.09 -20.23
N ASP A 460 -13.85 8.89 -20.18
CA ASP A 460 -14.79 9.87 -19.62
C ASP A 460 -14.46 10.17 -18.14
N ALA A 461 -14.15 9.15 -17.36
CA ALA A 461 -13.78 9.29 -15.95
C ALA A 461 -12.44 10.06 -15.78
N CYS A 462 -11.46 9.78 -16.63
CA CYS A 462 -10.18 10.50 -16.62
C CYS A 462 -10.35 11.98 -16.97
N ILE A 463 -11.12 12.27 -18.03
CA ILE A 463 -11.42 13.65 -18.45
C ILE A 463 -12.15 14.41 -17.34
N ASN A 464 -13.18 13.82 -16.75
CA ASN A 464 -13.95 14.50 -15.69
C ASN A 464 -13.09 14.78 -14.45
N SER A 465 -12.27 13.81 -14.03
CA SER A 465 -11.39 13.98 -12.85
C SER A 465 -10.40 15.14 -13.04
N SER A 466 -9.91 15.37 -14.26
CA SER A 466 -8.96 16.45 -14.60
C SER A 466 -9.62 17.81 -14.86
N ASN A 467 -10.96 17.92 -14.70
CA ASN A 467 -11.72 19.12 -15.02
C ASN A 467 -12.59 19.64 -13.86
N LEU A 468 -12.33 19.22 -12.63
CA LEU A 468 -13.04 19.72 -11.44
C LEU A 468 -12.54 21.13 -11.08
N ASP A 469 -13.18 22.16 -11.58
CA ASP A 469 -12.73 23.58 -11.44
C ASP A 469 -12.63 24.05 -9.97
N TYR A 470 -13.28 23.38 -9.05
CA TYR A 470 -13.23 23.66 -7.61
C TYR A 470 -12.20 22.82 -6.84
N TYR A 471 -11.44 21.96 -7.53
CA TYR A 471 -10.45 21.10 -6.91
C TYR A 471 -9.03 21.64 -7.13
N ASP A 472 -8.29 21.83 -6.06
CA ASP A 472 -6.83 22.14 -5.93
C ASP A 472 -6.21 22.95 -7.11
N GLY A 473 -6.86 24.05 -7.49
CA GLY A 473 -6.36 24.98 -8.51
C GLY A 473 -6.48 24.51 -9.96
N ILE A 474 -7.28 23.49 -10.28
CA ILE A 474 -7.50 23.02 -11.67
C ILE A 474 -8.00 24.16 -12.57
N ALA A 475 -8.90 25.04 -12.10
CA ALA A 475 -9.41 26.15 -12.90
C ALA A 475 -8.28 27.10 -13.34
N GLU A 476 -7.40 27.46 -12.43
CA GLU A 476 -6.24 28.31 -12.71
C GLU A 476 -5.21 27.56 -13.56
N TYR A 477 -4.96 26.29 -13.28
CA TYR A 477 -4.07 25.45 -14.06
C TYR A 477 -4.47 25.39 -15.54
N LYS A 478 -5.76 25.17 -15.83
CA LYS A 478 -6.27 25.18 -17.21
C LYS A 478 -6.10 26.54 -17.89
N LYS A 479 -6.29 27.64 -17.15
CA LYS A 479 -6.22 29.02 -17.68
C LYS A 479 -4.79 29.52 -17.83
N LEU A 480 -3.95 29.31 -16.83
CA LEU A 480 -2.60 29.89 -16.73
C LEU A 480 -1.50 28.93 -17.20
N GLY A 481 -1.81 27.62 -17.25
CA GLY A 481 -0.82 26.58 -17.49
C GLY A 481 0.04 26.25 -16.26
N TYR A 482 -0.37 26.66 -15.06
CA TYR A 482 0.22 26.30 -13.77
C TYR A 482 -0.75 26.64 -12.64
N VAL A 483 -0.55 26.00 -11.47
CA VAL A 483 -1.28 26.36 -10.25
C VAL A 483 -0.52 27.48 -9.54
N PRO A 484 -1.17 28.61 -9.19
CA PRO A 484 -0.53 29.70 -8.47
C PRO A 484 -0.51 29.45 -6.96
N LEU A 485 0.47 30.05 -6.25
CA LEU A 485 0.63 29.93 -4.79
C LEU A 485 -0.63 30.35 -4.01
N GLU A 486 -1.41 31.26 -4.55
CA GLU A 486 -2.65 31.73 -3.92
C GLU A 486 -3.75 30.65 -3.89
N ARG A 487 -3.57 29.55 -4.64
CA ARG A 487 -4.53 28.42 -4.70
C ARG A 487 -4.07 27.19 -3.97
N SER A 488 -2.76 26.91 -3.98
CA SER A 488 -2.22 25.74 -3.30
C SER A 488 -0.87 26.07 -2.67
N GLY A 489 -0.71 25.69 -1.39
CA GLY A 489 0.58 25.78 -0.71
C GLY A 489 1.67 24.90 -1.37
N SER A 490 1.24 23.89 -2.14
CA SER A 490 2.10 22.95 -2.89
C SER A 490 2.07 23.21 -4.40
N ALA A 491 1.85 24.43 -4.84
CA ALA A 491 1.55 24.83 -6.22
C ALA A 491 2.52 24.28 -7.27
N ALA A 492 3.82 24.22 -6.95
CA ALA A 492 4.82 23.68 -7.87
C ALA A 492 4.68 22.16 -8.03
N SER A 493 4.54 21.41 -6.93
CA SER A 493 4.30 19.97 -6.96
C SER A 493 3.02 19.63 -7.74
N VAL A 494 1.91 20.33 -7.42
CA VAL A 494 0.62 20.14 -8.10
C VAL A 494 0.75 20.37 -9.61
N THR A 495 1.47 21.41 -10.04
CA THR A 495 1.68 21.70 -11.47
C THR A 495 2.47 20.59 -12.16
N LEU A 496 3.52 20.06 -11.52
CA LEU A 496 4.32 18.97 -12.06
C LEU A 496 3.49 17.69 -12.22
N GLU A 497 2.73 17.34 -11.19
CA GLU A 497 1.94 16.11 -11.17
C GLU A 497 0.73 16.17 -12.10
N TYR A 498 0.01 17.28 -12.17
CA TYR A 498 -1.04 17.49 -13.17
C TYR A 498 -0.52 17.36 -14.61
N SER A 499 0.70 17.84 -14.87
CA SER A 499 1.31 17.72 -16.20
C SER A 499 1.56 16.26 -16.58
N TYR A 500 1.94 15.41 -15.64
CA TYR A 500 2.10 13.98 -15.85
C TYR A 500 0.75 13.29 -16.01
N ASP A 501 -0.23 13.62 -15.18
CA ASP A 501 -1.58 13.04 -15.26
C ASP A 501 -2.25 13.38 -16.60
N ASP A 502 -2.10 14.62 -17.07
CA ASP A 502 -2.59 15.04 -18.38
C ASP A 502 -1.88 14.30 -19.53
N TRP A 503 -0.59 14.04 -19.39
CA TRP A 503 0.12 13.19 -20.35
C TRP A 503 -0.48 11.76 -20.40
N ALA A 504 -0.82 11.19 -19.26
CA ALA A 504 -1.44 9.87 -19.18
C ALA A 504 -2.81 9.85 -19.89
N ILE A 505 -3.62 10.91 -19.73
CA ILE A 505 -4.90 11.07 -20.47
C ILE A 505 -4.65 11.21 -21.98
N SER A 506 -3.63 11.97 -22.38
CA SER A 506 -3.24 12.10 -23.80
C SER A 506 -2.89 10.75 -24.44
N GLU A 507 -2.07 9.93 -23.76
CA GLU A 507 -1.70 8.60 -24.24
C GLU A 507 -2.90 7.63 -24.28
N LEU A 508 -3.81 7.73 -23.33
CA LEU A 508 -5.07 6.98 -23.33
C LEU A 508 -5.93 7.38 -24.54
N ALA A 509 -6.14 8.67 -24.77
CA ALA A 509 -6.91 9.20 -25.89
C ALA A 509 -6.29 8.80 -27.24
N LYS A 510 -4.97 8.85 -27.37
CA LYS A 510 -4.20 8.42 -28.55
C LYS A 510 -4.44 6.94 -28.87
N ARG A 511 -4.38 6.05 -27.87
CA ARG A 511 -4.68 4.61 -28.03
C ARG A 511 -6.13 4.38 -28.47
N MET A 512 -7.04 5.23 -28.04
CA MET A 512 -8.45 5.20 -28.43
C MET A 512 -8.74 5.96 -29.73
N LYS A 513 -7.76 6.65 -30.32
CA LYS A 513 -7.87 7.48 -31.53
C LYS A 513 -8.85 8.66 -31.37
N VAL A 514 -8.94 9.25 -30.17
CA VAL A 514 -9.74 10.44 -29.89
C VAL A 514 -8.86 11.67 -30.01
N LEU A 515 -8.65 12.12 -31.24
CA LEU A 515 -7.60 13.09 -31.61
C LEU A 515 -7.69 14.45 -30.94
N ASP A 516 -8.90 14.95 -30.71
CA ASP A 516 -9.08 16.28 -30.08
C ASP A 516 -8.65 16.25 -28.61
N VAL A 517 -9.03 15.19 -27.88
CA VAL A 517 -8.61 14.97 -26.50
C VAL A 517 -7.10 14.74 -26.42
N GLU A 518 -6.55 13.91 -27.32
CA GLU A 518 -5.09 13.69 -27.40
C GLU A 518 -4.33 15.02 -27.53
N LYS A 519 -4.72 15.89 -28.45
CA LYS A 519 -4.05 17.18 -28.69
C LYS A 519 -4.16 18.14 -27.51
N GLU A 520 -5.36 18.25 -26.92
CA GLU A 520 -5.60 19.11 -25.77
C GLU A 520 -4.71 18.69 -24.60
N TYR A 521 -4.74 17.44 -24.24
CA TYR A 521 -4.01 16.90 -23.08
C TYR A 521 -2.50 16.82 -23.33
N ALA A 522 -2.05 16.57 -24.56
CA ALA A 522 -0.63 16.68 -24.92
C ALA A 522 -0.09 18.12 -24.75
N LYS A 523 -0.92 19.14 -24.99
CA LYS A 523 -0.56 20.55 -24.69
C LYS A 523 -0.47 20.79 -23.19
N ARG A 524 -1.49 20.34 -22.41
CA ARG A 524 -1.52 20.46 -20.95
C ARG A 524 -0.36 19.73 -20.29
N ALA A 525 0.06 18.60 -20.81
CA ALA A 525 1.23 17.83 -20.36
C ALA A 525 2.55 18.62 -20.41
N CYS A 526 2.62 19.70 -21.20
CA CYS A 526 3.78 20.61 -21.27
C CYS A 526 3.78 21.70 -20.18
N SER A 527 2.75 21.79 -19.34
CA SER A 527 2.56 22.86 -18.36
C SER A 527 3.66 22.91 -17.30
N TYR A 528 4.32 21.80 -16.98
CA TYR A 528 5.50 21.77 -16.11
C TYR A 528 6.57 22.79 -16.50
N ARG A 529 6.69 23.12 -17.80
CA ARG A 529 7.67 24.09 -18.33
C ARG A 529 7.45 25.50 -17.79
N ASN A 530 6.22 25.85 -17.47
CA ASN A 530 5.83 27.21 -17.06
C ASN A 530 6.36 27.59 -15.67
N ILE A 531 6.72 26.62 -14.84
CA ILE A 531 7.22 26.86 -13.48
C ILE A 531 8.73 26.62 -13.34
N PHE A 532 9.43 26.25 -14.42
CA PHE A 532 10.90 26.17 -14.37
C PHE A 532 11.49 27.58 -14.51
N ASP A 533 12.25 27.98 -13.50
CA ASP A 533 12.99 29.22 -13.52
C ASP A 533 14.23 29.08 -14.44
N PRO A 534 14.34 29.84 -15.55
CA PRO A 534 15.42 29.69 -16.50
C PRO A 534 16.81 30.03 -15.93
N LEU A 535 16.87 30.84 -14.88
CA LEU A 535 18.13 31.21 -14.21
C LEU A 535 18.60 30.08 -13.29
N LEU A 536 17.67 29.50 -12.53
CA LEU A 536 17.97 28.41 -11.59
C LEU A 536 18.02 27.05 -12.33
N GLY A 537 17.14 26.84 -13.32
CA GLY A 537 16.91 25.58 -14.00
C GLY A 537 16.30 24.52 -13.07
N PHE A 538 15.48 24.97 -12.13
CA PHE A 538 14.68 24.17 -11.21
C PHE A 538 13.25 24.71 -11.18
N ALA A 539 12.31 23.89 -10.78
CA ALA A 539 10.94 24.31 -10.56
C ALA A 539 10.88 25.33 -9.41
N ARG A 540 10.16 26.41 -9.64
CA ARG A 540 9.93 27.50 -8.67
C ARG A 540 8.47 27.91 -8.76
N PRO A 541 7.73 27.98 -7.65
CA PRO A 541 6.33 28.35 -7.69
C PRO A 541 6.13 29.79 -8.16
N LYS A 542 4.98 30.04 -8.79
CA LYS A 542 4.56 31.34 -9.29
C LYS A 542 3.33 31.86 -8.57
N HIS A 543 3.23 33.18 -8.55
CA HIS A 543 2.03 33.92 -8.19
C HIS A 543 1.04 33.98 -9.36
N GLN A 544 -0.21 34.34 -9.06
CA GLN A 544 -1.27 34.46 -10.08
C GLN A 544 -0.96 35.49 -11.18
N ASP A 545 -0.12 36.51 -10.88
CA ASP A 545 0.36 37.50 -11.83
C ASP A 545 1.51 37.03 -12.74
N GLY A 546 1.95 35.77 -12.59
CA GLY A 546 3.03 35.17 -13.35
C GLY A 546 4.43 35.37 -12.78
N THR A 547 4.59 36.12 -11.70
CA THR A 547 5.89 36.33 -11.06
C THR A 547 6.30 35.13 -10.23
N PHE A 548 7.61 34.82 -10.21
CA PHE A 548 8.13 33.76 -9.35
C PHE A 548 8.16 34.23 -7.88
N LYS A 549 7.93 33.30 -6.93
CA LYS A 549 8.10 33.51 -5.50
C LYS A 549 9.47 34.13 -5.21
N LYS A 550 9.54 35.31 -4.54
CA LYS A 550 10.79 36.05 -4.32
C LYS A 550 11.70 35.40 -3.29
N ASP A 551 11.20 35.20 -2.08
CA ASP A 551 11.94 34.56 -0.99
C ASP A 551 11.87 33.04 -1.16
N PHE A 552 12.83 32.47 -1.91
CA PHE A 552 12.82 31.09 -2.34
C PHE A 552 14.14 30.40 -2.04
N ASP A 553 14.06 29.34 -1.20
CA ASP A 553 15.18 28.44 -0.92
C ASP A 553 14.93 27.09 -1.61
N LEU A 554 15.88 26.68 -2.45
CA LEU A 554 15.82 25.42 -3.21
C LEU A 554 15.79 24.16 -2.33
N LEU A 555 16.28 24.25 -1.10
CA LEU A 555 16.48 23.13 -0.19
C LEU A 555 15.48 23.10 0.96
N ASP A 556 14.75 24.18 1.19
CA ASP A 556 13.75 24.26 2.24
C ASP A 556 12.48 23.47 1.83
N THR A 557 11.98 22.66 2.75
CA THR A 557 10.77 21.86 2.58
C THR A 557 9.50 22.57 3.03
N HIS A 558 9.62 23.75 3.69
CA HIS A 558 8.48 24.46 4.28
C HIS A 558 8.10 25.70 3.49
N GLY A 559 6.83 25.77 3.09
CA GLY A 559 6.27 26.97 2.46
C GLY A 559 6.91 27.37 1.13
N GLN A 560 7.65 26.49 0.47
CA GLN A 560 8.33 26.75 -0.80
C GLN A 560 7.54 26.29 -2.03
N GLY A 561 6.27 25.89 -1.86
CA GLY A 561 5.40 25.45 -2.95
C GLY A 561 5.52 23.97 -3.33
N PHE A 562 6.10 23.16 -2.46
CA PHE A 562 6.25 21.72 -2.63
C PHE A 562 5.60 20.99 -1.47
N ILE A 563 5.01 19.82 -1.75
CA ILE A 563 4.53 18.90 -0.75
C ILE A 563 5.64 17.90 -0.45
N GLU A 564 5.88 17.63 0.83
CA GLU A 564 6.81 16.59 1.29
C GLU A 564 8.16 16.58 0.54
N GLY A 565 8.71 17.75 0.29
CA GLY A 565 9.96 17.87 -0.45
C GLY A 565 10.36 19.30 -0.71
N ASN A 566 11.43 19.46 -1.47
CA ASN A 566 11.98 20.75 -1.85
C ASN A 566 12.15 20.86 -3.37
N SER A 567 12.52 22.03 -3.86
CA SER A 567 12.68 22.26 -5.30
C SER A 567 13.75 21.34 -5.90
N TRP A 568 14.83 21.04 -5.15
CA TRP A 568 15.91 20.23 -5.69
C TRP A 568 15.47 18.79 -5.99
N ASN A 569 14.77 18.12 -5.07
CA ASN A 569 14.34 16.75 -5.29
C ASN A 569 13.09 16.67 -6.17
N TYR A 570 12.12 17.58 -6.00
CA TYR A 570 10.84 17.51 -6.71
C TYR A 570 10.92 17.94 -8.18
N SER A 571 11.89 18.80 -8.57
CA SER A 571 12.07 19.22 -9.96
C SER A 571 12.39 18.08 -10.93
N PHE A 572 12.77 16.91 -10.44
CA PHE A 572 12.97 15.72 -11.25
C PHE A 572 11.67 14.98 -11.59
N PHE A 573 10.53 15.38 -11.00
CA PHE A 573 9.26 14.73 -11.27
C PHE A 573 8.65 15.21 -12.62
N VAL A 574 9.26 14.76 -13.71
CA VAL A 574 8.76 14.92 -15.10
C VAL A 574 9.00 13.59 -15.84
N PRO A 575 8.43 12.46 -15.35
CA PRO A 575 8.76 11.13 -15.87
C PRO A 575 8.33 10.94 -17.33
N HIS A 576 7.33 11.66 -17.80
CA HIS A 576 6.80 11.61 -19.16
C HIS A 576 7.66 12.36 -20.20
N ASP A 577 8.52 13.29 -19.75
CA ASP A 577 9.33 14.12 -20.66
C ASP A 577 10.74 14.43 -20.13
N VAL A 578 11.53 13.37 -19.90
CA VAL A 578 12.90 13.50 -19.36
C VAL A 578 13.81 14.29 -20.28
N ASN A 579 13.67 14.18 -21.60
CA ASN A 579 14.46 14.99 -22.56
C ASN A 579 14.09 16.47 -22.48
N GLY A 580 12.79 16.80 -22.34
CA GLY A 580 12.32 18.17 -22.11
C GLY A 580 12.86 18.75 -20.80
N LEU A 581 12.85 17.94 -19.73
CA LEU A 581 13.44 18.31 -18.43
C LEU A 581 14.95 18.59 -18.54
N MET A 582 15.71 17.74 -19.23
CA MET A 582 17.13 17.96 -19.45
C MET A 582 17.43 19.30 -20.14
N ARG A 583 16.60 19.69 -21.13
CA ARG A 583 16.71 20.98 -21.81
C ARG A 583 16.50 22.15 -20.83
N LEU A 584 15.44 22.09 -20.01
CA LEU A 584 15.13 23.11 -18.99
C LEU A 584 16.23 23.25 -17.94
N MET A 585 16.86 22.14 -17.59
CA MET A 585 17.99 22.13 -16.65
C MET A 585 19.32 22.56 -17.28
N GLY A 586 19.35 22.97 -18.56
CA GLY A 586 20.54 23.50 -19.25
C GLY A 586 21.39 22.43 -19.93
N GLY A 587 20.75 21.35 -20.38
CA GLY A 587 21.34 20.28 -21.17
C GLY A 587 21.85 19.10 -20.34
N GLU A 588 22.16 18.01 -21.03
CA GLU A 588 22.47 16.72 -20.43
C GLU A 588 23.61 16.75 -19.40
N LYS A 589 24.73 17.38 -19.71
CA LYS A 589 25.88 17.48 -18.81
C LYS A 589 25.54 18.17 -17.48
N ARG A 590 24.66 19.19 -17.54
CA ARG A 590 24.23 19.91 -16.34
C ARG A 590 23.22 19.08 -15.55
N PHE A 591 22.33 18.39 -16.25
CA PHE A 591 21.38 17.44 -15.66
C PHE A 591 22.09 16.31 -14.89
N VAL A 592 23.10 15.66 -15.49
CA VAL A 592 23.91 14.64 -14.82
C VAL A 592 24.59 15.19 -13.57
N ARG A 593 25.21 16.36 -13.64
CA ARG A 593 25.84 17.00 -12.47
C ARG A 593 24.83 17.26 -11.35
N ARG A 594 23.59 17.65 -11.67
CA ARG A 594 22.54 17.87 -10.67
C ARG A 594 22.09 16.58 -10.03
N LEU A 595 21.91 15.52 -10.81
CA LEU A 595 21.65 14.18 -10.26
C LEU A 595 22.81 13.72 -9.36
N ASP A 596 24.05 13.88 -9.77
CA ASP A 596 25.20 13.53 -8.93
C ASP A 596 25.19 14.35 -7.63
N SER A 597 24.90 15.65 -7.71
CA SER A 597 24.79 16.50 -6.53
C SER A 597 23.66 16.07 -5.59
N LEU A 598 22.49 15.70 -6.13
CA LEU A 598 21.37 15.21 -5.33
C LEU A 598 21.79 14.05 -4.40
N PHE A 599 22.59 13.10 -4.93
CA PHE A 599 23.03 11.92 -4.18
C PHE A 599 24.28 12.16 -3.30
N THR A 600 24.94 13.31 -3.40
CA THR A 600 26.24 13.54 -2.72
C THR A 600 26.28 14.76 -1.82
N MET A 601 25.29 15.67 -1.92
CA MET A 601 25.27 16.86 -1.08
C MET A 601 25.06 16.51 0.40
N ARG A 602 25.57 17.36 1.28
CA ARG A 602 25.32 17.28 2.72
C ARG A 602 24.45 18.47 3.10
N LEU A 603 23.27 18.18 3.61
CA LEU A 603 22.34 19.20 4.05
C LEU A 603 22.57 19.53 5.53
N PRO A 604 22.52 20.82 5.91
CA PRO A 604 22.44 21.23 7.31
C PRO A 604 21.19 20.68 8.01
N ALA A 605 21.31 20.38 9.30
CA ALA A 605 20.22 19.82 10.12
C ALA A 605 18.92 20.62 10.06
N LYS A 606 19.00 21.95 9.94
CA LYS A 606 17.82 22.83 9.84
C LYS A 606 16.80 22.45 8.75
N TYR A 607 17.24 21.71 7.71
CA TYR A 607 16.35 21.24 6.65
C TYR A 607 15.61 19.94 6.99
N PHE A 608 15.95 19.32 8.14
CA PHE A 608 15.36 18.06 8.60
C PHE A 608 14.60 18.20 9.93
N GLU A 609 14.75 19.33 10.63
CA GLU A 609 14.29 19.50 12.03
C GLU A 609 12.78 19.38 12.23
N ASN A 610 11.96 19.41 11.16
CA ASN A 610 10.51 19.39 11.25
C ASN A 610 9.86 18.46 10.22
N THR A 611 10.54 17.40 9.82
CA THR A 611 9.98 16.39 8.90
C THR A 611 9.69 15.12 9.69
N GLU A 612 8.44 14.89 10.06
CA GLU A 612 7.99 13.68 10.76
C GLU A 612 8.25 12.43 9.90
N ASP A 613 8.25 12.58 8.57
CA ASP A 613 8.28 11.50 7.60
C ASP A 613 9.69 11.12 7.13
N ILE A 614 10.72 11.90 7.45
CA ILE A 614 12.07 11.68 6.91
C ILE A 614 13.02 11.28 8.02
N ASN A 615 13.47 10.01 7.96
CA ASN A 615 14.54 9.49 8.77
C ASN A 615 15.89 9.76 8.08
N GLU A 616 16.93 10.22 8.80
CA GLU A 616 18.30 10.38 8.25
C GLU A 616 18.80 9.10 7.57
N GLU A 617 18.42 7.94 8.07
CA GLU A 617 18.78 6.65 7.47
C GLU A 617 18.15 6.46 6.08
N GLY A 618 17.04 7.13 5.77
CA GLY A 618 16.33 7.13 4.48
C GLY A 618 16.94 8.07 3.43
N LEU A 619 18.06 8.76 3.76
CA LEU A 619 18.67 9.77 2.91
C LEU A 619 19.98 9.31 2.27
N ILE A 620 20.18 9.66 1.01
CA ILE A 620 21.45 9.61 0.30
C ILE A 620 21.69 11.02 -0.30
N GLY A 621 22.40 11.86 0.41
CA GLY A 621 22.48 13.27 0.08
C GLY A 621 21.14 13.99 0.34
N ASN A 622 20.55 14.56 -0.69
CA ASN A 622 19.17 15.10 -0.70
C ASN A 622 18.20 14.19 -1.45
N TYR A 623 18.60 12.97 -1.79
CA TYR A 623 17.71 11.93 -2.28
C TYR A 623 16.98 11.29 -1.11
N VAL A 624 15.66 11.35 -1.14
CA VAL A 624 14.76 10.87 -0.08
C VAL A 624 14.05 9.63 -0.58
N HIS A 625 14.55 8.43 -0.22
CA HIS A 625 13.95 7.19 -0.69
C HIS A 625 12.61 6.90 -0.01
N GLY A 626 12.48 7.28 1.24
CA GLY A 626 11.26 7.11 2.03
C GLY A 626 10.09 8.01 1.58
N ASN A 627 10.23 8.76 0.45
CA ASN A 627 9.16 9.55 -0.13
C ASN A 627 9.07 9.34 -1.65
N GLU A 628 7.88 9.08 -2.17
CA GLU A 628 7.55 8.55 -3.48
C GLU A 628 8.00 9.41 -4.66
N PRO A 629 7.97 10.76 -4.62
CA PRO A 629 8.47 11.59 -5.72
C PRO A 629 9.92 11.30 -6.11
N SER A 630 10.70 10.67 -5.24
CA SER A 630 12.10 10.29 -5.48
C SER A 630 12.28 8.94 -6.20
N HIS A 631 11.27 8.07 -6.21
CA HIS A 631 11.40 6.66 -6.60
C HIS A 631 11.90 6.43 -8.02
N HIS A 632 11.55 7.28 -8.98
CA HIS A 632 11.99 7.18 -10.38
C HIS A 632 13.38 7.80 -10.62
N VAL A 633 13.83 8.68 -9.72
CA VAL A 633 15.02 9.54 -9.92
C VAL A 633 16.32 8.74 -10.16
N PRO A 634 16.61 7.64 -9.44
CA PRO A 634 17.83 6.85 -9.69
C PRO A 634 17.92 6.29 -11.11
N TYR A 635 16.79 6.13 -11.79
CA TYR A 635 16.72 5.62 -13.17
C TYR A 635 16.97 6.70 -14.22
N LEU A 636 16.90 7.99 -13.90
CA LEU A 636 16.96 9.09 -14.87
C LEU A 636 18.29 9.16 -15.64
N TYR A 637 19.38 8.63 -15.10
CA TYR A 637 20.65 8.51 -15.85
C TYR A 637 20.50 7.64 -17.13
N LYS A 638 19.47 6.78 -17.23
CA LYS A 638 19.27 5.93 -18.40
C LYS A 638 18.91 6.71 -19.68
N TRP A 639 18.50 7.96 -19.55
CA TRP A 639 18.30 8.90 -20.70
C TRP A 639 19.59 9.62 -21.14
N THR A 640 20.68 9.48 -20.37
CA THR A 640 21.94 10.21 -20.57
C THR A 640 23.04 9.33 -21.20
N ASP A 641 24.19 9.91 -21.48
CA ASP A 641 25.37 9.16 -21.91
C ASP A 641 26.15 8.52 -20.76
N GLU A 642 25.64 8.61 -19.51
CA GLU A 642 26.21 7.98 -18.32
C GLU A 642 25.23 6.99 -17.62
N PRO A 643 24.57 6.06 -18.37
CA PRO A 643 23.51 5.20 -17.84
C PRO A 643 23.96 4.24 -16.72
N TRP A 644 25.25 3.95 -16.64
CA TRP A 644 25.82 3.08 -15.59
C TRP A 644 25.72 3.68 -14.18
N LYS A 645 25.56 5.01 -14.05
CA LYS A 645 25.37 5.65 -12.75
C LYS A 645 24.08 5.21 -12.06
N SER A 646 23.01 4.93 -12.82
CA SER A 646 21.79 4.30 -12.28
C SER A 646 22.11 3.02 -11.53
N GLU A 647 22.94 2.17 -12.13
CA GLU A 647 23.19 0.81 -11.63
C GLU A 647 23.82 0.81 -10.24
N ALA A 648 24.82 1.68 -10.02
CA ALA A 648 25.47 1.86 -8.72
C ALA A 648 24.50 2.44 -7.66
N ARG A 649 23.68 3.44 -8.04
CA ARG A 649 22.71 4.05 -7.12
C ARG A 649 21.62 3.07 -6.72
N LEU A 650 21.10 2.28 -7.65
CA LEU A 650 20.09 1.27 -7.38
C LEU A 650 20.59 0.22 -6.38
N HIS A 651 21.81 -0.31 -6.56
CA HIS A 651 22.40 -1.24 -5.60
C HIS A 651 22.65 -0.59 -4.23
N GLU A 652 23.09 0.68 -4.19
CA GLU A 652 23.24 1.44 -2.95
C GLU A 652 21.90 1.53 -2.20
N ILE A 653 20.83 1.93 -2.89
CA ILE A 653 19.49 2.07 -2.31
C ILE A 653 18.96 0.73 -1.82
N MET A 654 18.96 -0.31 -2.67
CA MET A 654 18.45 -1.63 -2.29
C MET A 654 19.13 -2.21 -1.05
N ARG A 655 20.43 -2.00 -0.89
CA ARG A 655 21.18 -2.54 0.25
C ARG A 655 21.10 -1.70 1.51
N ARG A 656 20.93 -0.38 1.40
CA ARG A 656 20.86 0.53 2.55
C ARG A 656 19.46 0.69 3.10
N MET A 657 18.46 0.75 2.22
CA MET A 657 17.10 1.16 2.55
C MET A 657 16.14 -0.01 2.80
N TYR A 658 16.56 -1.25 2.47
CA TYR A 658 15.76 -2.45 2.65
C TYR A 658 16.57 -3.52 3.39
N ARG A 659 16.08 -3.91 4.57
CA ARG A 659 16.79 -4.85 5.46
C ARG A 659 15.80 -5.79 6.12
N ASN A 660 16.18 -7.03 6.36
CA ASN A 660 15.40 -8.00 7.13
C ASN A 660 15.49 -7.69 8.63
N ARG A 661 14.97 -6.54 9.05
CA ARG A 661 15.01 -6.04 10.44
C ARG A 661 13.71 -5.29 10.73
N ILE A 662 13.36 -5.14 11.99
CA ILE A 662 12.20 -4.38 12.45
C ILE A 662 12.17 -2.92 11.96
N ASP A 663 13.36 -2.31 11.79
CA ASP A 663 13.58 -0.97 11.23
C ASP A 663 14.01 -1.04 9.74
N GLY A 664 13.61 -2.10 9.03
CA GLY A 664 14.10 -2.44 7.69
C GLY A 664 13.55 -1.62 6.54
N LEU A 665 12.65 -0.67 6.79
CA LEU A 665 12.13 0.28 5.82
C LEU A 665 12.55 1.70 6.20
N SER A 666 12.91 2.51 5.21
CA SER A 666 13.45 3.86 5.40
C SER A 666 12.40 4.97 5.44
N GLY A 667 11.14 4.63 5.35
CA GLY A 667 9.96 5.48 5.36
C GLY A 667 8.71 4.64 5.29
N ASN A 668 7.58 5.29 5.08
CA ASN A 668 6.28 4.65 4.93
C ASN A 668 6.30 3.60 3.80
N ASP A 669 5.73 2.43 4.03
CA ASP A 669 5.58 1.43 2.94
C ASP A 669 4.52 1.85 1.90
N ASP A 670 3.61 2.72 2.31
CA ASP A 670 2.52 3.34 1.53
C ASP A 670 1.76 2.34 0.67
N CYS A 671 1.04 1.46 1.38
CA CYS A 671 0.19 0.43 0.77
C CYS A 671 0.96 -0.48 -0.22
N GLY A 672 2.23 -0.77 0.08
CA GLY A 672 3.08 -1.63 -0.73
C GLY A 672 3.86 -0.91 -1.83
N GLN A 673 3.83 0.42 -1.90
CA GLN A 673 4.53 1.16 -2.96
C GLN A 673 6.06 1.06 -2.81
N MET A 674 6.60 1.30 -1.61
CA MET A 674 8.03 1.15 -1.37
C MET A 674 8.48 -0.30 -1.59
N SER A 675 7.69 -1.26 -1.15
CA SER A 675 7.90 -2.68 -1.37
C SER A 675 7.89 -3.06 -2.85
N ALA A 676 6.96 -2.53 -3.64
CA ALA A 676 6.90 -2.76 -5.10
C ALA A 676 8.11 -2.16 -5.83
N TRP A 677 8.62 -1.01 -5.37
CA TRP A 677 9.86 -0.45 -5.89
C TRP A 677 11.03 -1.43 -5.72
N TYR A 678 11.14 -2.03 -4.52
CA TYR A 678 12.19 -3.01 -4.26
C TYR A 678 12.05 -4.26 -5.15
N ILE A 679 10.84 -4.80 -5.30
CA ILE A 679 10.58 -5.98 -6.17
C ILE A 679 11.05 -5.70 -7.60
N PHE A 680 10.61 -4.62 -8.21
CA PHE A 680 11.01 -4.25 -9.56
C PHE A 680 12.52 -4.03 -9.68
N SER A 681 13.11 -3.28 -8.75
CA SER A 681 14.54 -2.98 -8.77
C SER A 681 15.39 -4.23 -8.58
N ALA A 682 14.97 -5.16 -7.72
CA ALA A 682 15.65 -6.44 -7.51
C ALA A 682 15.57 -7.35 -8.76
N LEU A 683 14.48 -7.26 -9.53
CA LEU A 683 14.34 -7.92 -10.84
C LEU A 683 15.15 -7.23 -11.95
N GLY A 684 15.61 -6.00 -11.72
CA GLY A 684 16.47 -5.26 -12.66
C GLY A 684 15.75 -4.38 -13.65
N PHE A 685 14.49 -3.99 -13.42
CA PHE A 685 13.75 -3.04 -14.25
C PHE A 685 12.67 -2.33 -13.42
N TYR A 686 12.18 -1.15 -13.88
CA TYR A 686 11.24 -0.32 -13.12
C TYR A 686 10.33 0.49 -14.06
N PRO A 687 9.03 0.64 -13.77
CA PRO A 687 8.09 1.44 -14.56
C PRO A 687 8.24 2.94 -14.25
N VAL A 688 9.28 3.60 -14.78
CA VAL A 688 9.55 5.02 -14.51
C VAL A 688 8.39 5.94 -14.93
N CYS A 689 7.66 5.56 -15.98
CA CYS A 689 6.55 6.33 -16.53
C CYS A 689 5.35 5.40 -16.79
N PRO A 690 4.55 5.07 -15.76
CA PRO A 690 3.32 4.32 -15.94
C PRO A 690 2.39 4.99 -16.97
N GLY A 691 1.70 4.18 -17.79
CA GLY A 691 0.99 4.65 -18.99
C GLY A 691 1.77 4.38 -20.29
N THR A 692 3.09 4.12 -20.18
CA THR A 692 3.87 3.50 -21.27
C THR A 692 3.83 1.97 -21.17
N ASP A 693 4.27 1.28 -22.20
CA ASP A 693 4.51 -0.17 -22.19
C ASP A 693 5.93 -0.53 -21.73
N GLN A 694 6.72 0.44 -21.27
CA GLN A 694 8.15 0.28 -20.99
C GLN A 694 8.45 0.16 -19.48
N TYR A 695 9.41 -0.71 -19.20
CA TYR A 695 10.11 -0.78 -17.91
C TYR A 695 11.57 -0.43 -18.15
N VAL A 696 12.09 0.57 -17.47
CA VAL A 696 13.48 1.02 -17.61
C VAL A 696 14.42 0.03 -16.95
N ILE A 697 15.42 -0.43 -17.67
CA ILE A 697 16.39 -1.41 -17.17
C ILE A 697 17.32 -0.75 -16.14
N GLY A 698 17.35 -1.35 -14.95
CA GLY A 698 18.25 -1.00 -13.86
C GLY A 698 19.46 -1.94 -13.78
N SER A 699 19.61 -2.56 -12.62
CA SER A 699 20.64 -3.55 -12.34
C SER A 699 20.08 -4.57 -11.33
N PRO A 700 19.92 -5.85 -11.72
CA PRO A 700 19.28 -6.85 -10.88
C PRO A 700 20.11 -7.18 -9.63
N LEU A 701 19.40 -7.51 -8.54
CA LEU A 701 20.01 -7.95 -7.28
C LEU A 701 20.00 -9.48 -7.15
N VAL A 702 18.98 -10.14 -7.71
CA VAL A 702 18.79 -11.60 -7.61
C VAL A 702 19.66 -12.36 -8.61
N LYS A 703 20.05 -13.61 -8.29
CA LYS A 703 20.76 -14.47 -9.24
C LYS A 703 19.86 -15.01 -10.34
N GLU A 704 18.66 -15.40 -9.95
CA GLU A 704 17.60 -15.82 -10.87
C GLU A 704 16.25 -15.40 -10.29
N ALA A 705 15.32 -15.01 -11.16
CA ALA A 705 13.92 -14.89 -10.82
C ALA A 705 13.05 -15.52 -11.91
N ILE A 706 12.00 -16.23 -11.50
CA ILE A 706 10.98 -16.79 -12.39
C ILE A 706 9.66 -16.08 -12.06
N VAL A 707 9.20 -15.26 -12.97
CA VAL A 707 7.90 -14.60 -12.90
C VAL A 707 6.88 -15.48 -13.61
N GLN A 708 5.95 -16.04 -12.84
CA GLN A 708 4.85 -16.86 -13.37
C GLN A 708 3.72 -15.93 -13.82
N LEU A 709 3.48 -15.86 -15.11
CA LEU A 709 2.46 -15.00 -15.70
C LEU A 709 1.09 -15.69 -15.72
N GLU A 710 0.01 -14.95 -15.53
CA GLU A 710 -1.35 -15.51 -15.58
C GLU A 710 -1.73 -16.09 -16.97
N ASN A 711 -1.00 -15.75 -18.03
CA ASN A 711 -1.16 -16.37 -19.35
C ASN A 711 -0.51 -17.77 -19.48
N GLY A 712 0.02 -18.32 -18.36
CA GLY A 712 0.64 -19.63 -18.29
C GLY A 712 2.10 -19.68 -18.72
N LYS A 713 2.71 -18.56 -19.12
CA LYS A 713 4.13 -18.48 -19.48
C LYS A 713 4.97 -18.07 -18.28
N ASN A 714 6.26 -18.34 -18.34
CA ASN A 714 7.25 -17.84 -17.40
C ASN A 714 8.15 -16.82 -18.06
N PHE A 715 8.45 -15.74 -17.36
CA PHE A 715 9.52 -14.82 -17.72
C PHE A 715 10.66 -14.98 -16.71
N ILE A 716 11.86 -15.24 -17.20
CA ILE A 716 13.03 -15.55 -16.38
C ILE A 716 13.99 -14.37 -16.44
N VAL A 717 14.39 -13.88 -15.27
CA VAL A 717 15.52 -12.96 -15.11
C VAL A 717 16.71 -13.78 -14.64
N ARG A 718 17.81 -13.77 -15.38
CA ARG A 718 19.05 -14.47 -15.01
C ARG A 718 20.20 -13.50 -14.91
N THR A 719 20.97 -13.59 -13.80
CA THR A 719 22.10 -12.69 -13.54
C THR A 719 23.38 -13.50 -13.40
N LYS A 720 24.28 -13.37 -14.37
CA LYS A 720 25.61 -13.98 -14.34
C LYS A 720 26.60 -13.08 -13.59
N HIS A 721 27.47 -13.69 -12.78
CA HIS A 721 28.50 -13.01 -12.00
C HIS A 721 27.96 -11.98 -10.98
N ALA A 722 26.73 -12.17 -10.49
CA ALA A 722 26.18 -11.34 -9.41
C ALA A 722 27.05 -11.43 -8.15
N SER A 723 27.49 -10.29 -7.63
CA SER A 723 28.23 -10.20 -6.36
C SER A 723 28.05 -8.80 -5.74
N ALA A 724 28.60 -8.60 -4.55
CA ALA A 724 28.56 -7.29 -3.90
C ALA A 724 29.32 -6.20 -4.70
N GLU A 725 30.36 -6.58 -5.44
CA GLU A 725 31.19 -5.67 -6.23
C GLU A 725 30.71 -5.51 -7.67
N ASN A 726 30.06 -6.55 -8.22
CA ASN A 726 29.61 -6.57 -9.61
C ASN A 726 28.23 -5.93 -9.74
N VAL A 727 28.17 -4.61 -9.59
CA VAL A 727 26.92 -3.83 -9.64
C VAL A 727 26.57 -3.29 -11.03
N TYR A 728 27.50 -3.34 -11.97
CA TYR A 728 27.32 -2.80 -13.32
C TYR A 728 26.93 -3.89 -14.32
N VAL A 729 26.06 -3.54 -15.24
CA VAL A 729 25.63 -4.42 -16.33
C VAL A 729 26.62 -4.34 -17.49
N LYS A 730 27.34 -5.44 -17.75
CA LYS A 730 28.30 -5.55 -18.85
C LYS A 730 27.59 -5.79 -20.18
N SER A 731 26.60 -6.68 -20.21
CA SER A 731 25.81 -6.98 -21.40
C SER A 731 24.43 -7.53 -21.03
N ILE A 732 23.48 -7.39 -21.95
CA ILE A 732 22.11 -7.90 -21.81
C ILE A 732 21.80 -8.79 -23.01
N ARG A 733 21.13 -9.90 -22.78
CA ARG A 733 20.52 -10.75 -23.82
C ARG A 733 19.02 -10.94 -23.53
N LEU A 734 18.22 -10.89 -24.56
CA LEU A 734 16.81 -11.26 -24.48
C LEU A 734 16.60 -12.48 -25.39
N ASN A 735 16.15 -13.59 -24.81
CA ASN A 735 15.99 -14.87 -25.52
C ASN A 735 17.25 -15.30 -26.29
N GLY A 736 18.41 -15.16 -25.65
CA GLY A 736 19.72 -15.50 -26.20
C GLY A 736 20.32 -14.48 -27.18
N LEU A 737 19.55 -13.49 -27.64
CA LEU A 737 20.01 -12.46 -28.56
C LEU A 737 20.52 -11.21 -27.84
N PRO A 738 21.59 -10.54 -28.35
CA PRO A 738 22.08 -9.29 -27.76
C PRO A 738 20.98 -8.23 -27.71
N TYR A 739 20.77 -7.64 -26.54
CA TYR A 739 19.75 -6.61 -26.31
C TYR A 739 20.41 -5.27 -26.00
N ARG A 740 20.09 -4.24 -26.80
CA ARG A 740 20.74 -2.92 -26.74
C ARG A 740 19.74 -1.79 -26.52
N LYS A 741 18.74 -2.05 -25.69
CA LYS A 741 17.79 -1.03 -25.23
C LYS A 741 17.98 -0.81 -23.74
N ALA A 742 17.77 0.41 -23.28
CA ALA A 742 17.78 0.76 -21.86
C ALA A 742 16.42 0.50 -21.18
N TYR A 743 15.53 -0.20 -21.84
CA TYR A 743 14.19 -0.58 -21.36
C TYR A 743 13.77 -1.94 -21.93
N ILE A 744 12.81 -2.57 -21.30
CA ILE A 744 12.10 -3.76 -21.78
C ILE A 744 10.61 -3.43 -21.87
N THR A 745 9.90 -3.99 -22.85
CA THR A 745 8.45 -3.75 -23.00
C THR A 745 7.62 -4.78 -22.23
N HIS A 746 6.39 -4.39 -21.88
CA HIS A 746 5.43 -5.30 -21.27
C HIS A 746 5.16 -6.53 -22.18
N ALA A 747 5.10 -6.31 -23.49
CA ALA A 747 4.93 -7.38 -24.47
C ALA A 747 6.11 -8.37 -24.49
N ASP A 748 7.36 -7.88 -24.35
CA ASP A 748 8.54 -8.75 -24.24
C ASP A 748 8.42 -9.68 -23.02
N ILE A 749 7.95 -9.16 -21.89
CA ILE A 749 7.75 -9.95 -20.67
C ILE A 749 6.59 -10.93 -20.83
N LEU A 750 5.43 -10.49 -21.31
CA LEU A 750 4.26 -11.35 -21.54
C LEU A 750 4.49 -12.42 -22.60
N GLY A 751 5.46 -12.20 -23.50
CA GLY A 751 5.91 -13.20 -24.46
C GLY A 751 6.50 -14.45 -23.80
N GLY A 752 6.94 -14.32 -22.55
CA GLY A 752 7.74 -15.31 -21.83
C GLY A 752 9.19 -15.36 -22.33
N GLY A 753 9.97 -16.29 -21.83
CA GLY A 753 11.38 -16.43 -22.17
C GLY A 753 12.32 -15.89 -21.11
N GLU A 754 13.52 -15.41 -21.51
CA GLU A 754 14.58 -15.06 -20.58
C GLU A 754 15.24 -13.72 -20.92
N ILE A 755 15.44 -12.89 -19.91
CA ILE A 755 16.39 -11.79 -19.95
C ILE A 755 17.65 -12.18 -19.12
N GLU A 756 18.82 -12.13 -19.76
CA GLU A 756 20.10 -12.46 -19.13
C GLU A 756 20.95 -11.20 -18.96
N PHE A 757 21.40 -10.94 -17.73
CA PHE A 757 22.34 -9.88 -17.38
C PHE A 757 23.72 -10.48 -17.09
N GLU A 758 24.75 -9.99 -17.76
CA GLU A 758 26.13 -10.26 -17.39
C GLU A 758 26.67 -9.09 -16.57
N MET A 759 27.05 -9.33 -15.31
CA MET A 759 27.47 -8.30 -14.37
C MET A 759 28.99 -8.12 -14.34
N CYS A 760 29.46 -6.93 -13.93
CA CYS A 760 30.88 -6.63 -13.77
C CYS A 760 31.11 -5.53 -12.70
N ALA A 761 32.37 -5.44 -12.22
CA ALA A 761 32.77 -4.47 -11.19
C ALA A 761 33.08 -3.06 -11.74
N ARG A 762 33.12 -2.87 -13.04
CA ARG A 762 33.48 -1.59 -13.66
C ARG A 762 32.36 -1.07 -14.57
N PRO A 763 32.12 0.26 -14.60
CA PRO A 763 31.11 0.87 -15.46
C PRO A 763 31.26 0.49 -16.94
N ASN A 764 30.17 0.06 -17.55
CA ASN A 764 30.12 -0.23 -18.97
C ASN A 764 29.77 1.03 -19.78
N LYS A 765 30.79 1.77 -20.21
CA LYS A 765 30.59 3.01 -20.99
C LYS A 765 29.95 2.77 -22.38
N LYS A 766 29.97 1.53 -22.91
CA LYS A 766 29.32 1.20 -24.19
C LYS A 766 27.79 1.24 -24.08
N SER A 767 27.23 1.16 -22.88
CA SER A 767 25.78 1.27 -22.66
C SER A 767 25.22 2.67 -22.97
N ALA A 768 26.08 3.68 -23.10
CA ALA A 768 25.70 5.02 -23.60
C ALA A 768 25.04 4.98 -25.00
N ALA A 769 25.43 4.00 -25.82
CA ALA A 769 24.89 3.82 -27.17
C ALA A 769 23.59 2.99 -27.23
N TYR A 770 23.03 2.55 -26.09
CA TYR A 770 21.76 1.83 -26.07
C TYR A 770 20.59 2.76 -26.41
N GLU A 771 19.55 2.19 -27.03
CA GLU A 771 18.30 2.90 -27.29
C GLU A 771 17.71 3.39 -25.97
N LYS A 772 17.43 4.69 -25.89
CA LYS A 772 16.96 5.35 -24.68
C LYS A 772 15.47 5.06 -24.44
N PRO A 773 15.01 5.12 -23.17
CA PRO A 773 13.59 4.95 -22.88
C PRO A 773 12.74 6.10 -23.45
N TYR A 774 11.43 5.93 -23.39
CA TYR A 774 10.45 6.90 -23.85
C TYR A 774 10.67 8.29 -23.23
N SER A 775 10.45 9.32 -24.03
CA SER A 775 10.25 10.70 -23.60
C SER A 775 9.36 11.40 -24.61
N MET A 776 8.41 12.23 -24.15
CA MET A 776 7.51 12.99 -25.03
C MET A 776 8.29 13.88 -25.99
N THR A 777 9.31 14.57 -25.51
CA THR A 777 10.26 15.33 -26.35
C THR A 777 11.32 14.39 -26.90
N LYS A 778 11.54 14.44 -28.22
CA LYS A 778 12.61 13.68 -28.87
C LYS A 778 13.99 14.21 -28.44
N ARG A 779 14.95 13.30 -28.35
CA ARG A 779 16.37 13.66 -28.17
C ARG A 779 16.86 14.33 -29.48
N GLU A 780 17.60 15.41 -29.37
CA GLU A 780 18.30 16.08 -30.48
C GLU A 780 19.51 15.29 -30.92
#